data_e6154742460cc99d619cc00dafed33ed
#
_entry.id   e6154742460cc99d619cc00dafed33ed
#
_cell.length_a   1.000
_cell.length_b   1.000
_cell.length_c   1.000
_cell.angle_alpha   90.00
_cell.angle_beta   90.00
_cell.angle_gamma   90.00
#
_symmetry.space_group_name_H-M   'P 1'
#
loop_
_entity.id
_entity.type
_entity.pdbx_description
1 polymer ?
#
loop_
_entity_poly.entity_id
_entity_poly.type
_entity_poly.pdbx_seq_one_letter_code
_entity_poly.pdbx_strand_id
1 'polypeptide(L)'
;MALIQETDYGTPIRKADKLVTLTIDGQPVSVPVGTSVMAAAMTMGTEIPKLCATDSLEPFGSCRICLVEIEGRRGTPASCTTPAEEGMVVHTQTQRLADLRRGVMELYISDHPLDCLTCSANGDCELQDVAGAVGLREVPYGYEGENHLKAPKDESNPYFTFEDSKCIVCSRCVRACEEVQGTFALTIQGRGFDSRVSPGGLDFFGSECVSCGACVQACPTAALNEKSVIALGTPEHSVVTTCAYCGVGCSFKAEMKGNTVVRMVPYKGGKANEGHSCVKGRFAWGYATHKDRITKPMIRQKITDPWQEVSWHEALTHAAGEFKRIQAKYGRNAIGGITSSRCTNEETFLVQKLVRAGFGNNNVDTCARVCHSPTGYGLKTTLGTSAGTQDFASVDDADVIVVIGANPTDGHPVFASRMKRRLREGARLIVIDPRRIDLVRTPHVEADYHLPLLPGTNVAIINAMAHVIVTEGLIDENYVRERCDLDDFESWARFIADERHSPEAVEDLTGVPAADVRGAARLYANAGNAAIYYGLGVTEHSQGSTMVMGMANLAMATGNIGRSGVGVNPLRGQNNVQGSCDMGSFPHEFSGYRHVSDDATRQMFEAFWGVPLDRDPGLRIPNMLDEAVAGSFKGLYIQGEDIAQSDPDTQHVTAGLMAMECVVIQDIFLNETAKYAHVFLPGSSFLEKDGTFTNAERRINRVRKVMPPLGGLADWEVTIAFAEALGFPMDYKHPSEIMDEVARLTPSFAGVSYEKLDLLGSIQWPCNEAAPAGTPMMHVDRFVRGKGKFMITEFIPTEERTGPLFPLILTTGRILSQYNVGAQTRRTANSLWHAEDVLEIHPFDAENRGIVDGDLVALESRSGDIALRAQISERMQPGVVYTTFHHAKTGANVITTDYSDWATNCPEYKVTAVQVRKTNRPSDWQARFYEEDVALKQIGTSLDAAQ
;
A
#
# COMPACT_ATOMS: atom_id res chain seq x y z
N MET A 1 19.61 -22.25 -4.31
CA MET A 1 18.97 -21.22 -5.19
C MET A 1 20.03 -20.23 -5.59
N ALA A 2 19.95 -19.66 -6.79
CA ALA A 2 20.88 -18.63 -7.27
C ALA A 2 20.19 -17.25 -7.23
N LEU A 3 20.95 -16.19 -7.48
CA LEU A 3 20.37 -14.85 -7.71
C LEU A 3 19.52 -14.86 -8.99
N ILE A 4 18.31 -14.35 -8.90
CA ILE A 4 17.42 -14.21 -10.05
C ILE A 4 17.91 -13.05 -10.89
N GLN A 5 18.45 -13.35 -12.07
CA GLN A 5 18.89 -12.37 -13.05
C GLN A 5 17.69 -11.87 -13.87
N GLU A 6 17.61 -10.57 -14.07
CA GLU A 6 16.61 -9.93 -14.94
C GLU A 6 17.34 -9.29 -16.13
N THR A 7 16.84 -9.55 -17.33
CA THR A 7 17.43 -8.95 -18.54
C THR A 7 17.21 -7.43 -18.53
N ASP A 8 18.27 -6.67 -18.75
CA ASP A 8 18.21 -5.23 -19.00
C ASP A 8 18.41 -4.95 -20.50
N TYR A 9 17.31 -4.61 -21.16
CA TYR A 9 17.34 -4.30 -22.61
C TYR A 9 18.05 -2.98 -22.95
N GLY A 10 18.53 -2.24 -21.96
CA GLY A 10 19.28 -0.99 -22.14
C GLY A 10 18.43 0.24 -22.44
N THR A 11 17.21 0.06 -22.95
CA THR A 11 16.19 1.10 -23.13
C THR A 11 14.80 0.49 -22.95
N PRO A 12 13.77 1.27 -22.63
CA PRO A 12 12.42 0.76 -22.47
C PRO A 12 11.92 0.01 -23.69
N ILE A 13 11.23 -1.11 -23.45
CA ILE A 13 10.60 -1.91 -24.50
C ILE A 13 9.41 -1.12 -25.06
N ARG A 14 9.41 -0.90 -26.38
CA ARG A 14 8.31 -0.21 -27.06
C ARG A 14 7.20 -1.22 -27.42
N LYS A 15 5.97 -0.76 -27.33
CA LYS A 15 4.77 -1.50 -27.79
C LYS A 15 4.22 -0.78 -29.02
N ALA A 16 4.27 -1.43 -30.18
CA ALA A 16 3.66 -0.94 -31.42
C ALA A 16 3.31 -2.13 -32.32
N ASP A 17 2.20 -2.03 -33.02
CA ASP A 17 1.76 -3.09 -33.94
C ASP A 17 2.65 -3.16 -35.19
N LYS A 18 3.23 -2.03 -35.60
CA LYS A 18 4.13 -1.96 -36.74
C LYS A 18 5.55 -2.39 -36.32
N LEU A 19 6.09 -3.35 -37.07
CA LEU A 19 7.46 -3.82 -36.90
C LEU A 19 8.39 -3.19 -37.96
N VAL A 20 9.66 -3.09 -37.64
CA VAL A 20 10.77 -2.79 -38.56
C VAL A 20 11.79 -3.89 -38.47
N THR A 21 12.40 -4.23 -39.61
CA THR A 21 13.44 -5.26 -39.73
C THR A 21 14.76 -4.63 -40.05
N LEU A 22 15.78 -4.93 -39.24
CA LEU A 22 17.16 -4.49 -39.44
C LEU A 22 18.11 -5.68 -39.32
N THR A 23 19.33 -5.49 -39.76
CA THR A 23 20.40 -6.48 -39.67
C THR A 23 21.43 -6.02 -38.65
N ILE A 24 21.75 -6.86 -37.67
CA ILE A 24 22.79 -6.58 -36.64
C ILE A 24 23.81 -7.69 -36.72
N ASP A 25 25.08 -7.32 -36.99
CA ASP A 25 26.22 -8.23 -37.16
C ASP A 25 25.88 -9.40 -38.11
N GLY A 26 25.20 -9.10 -39.19
CA GLY A 26 24.84 -10.04 -40.27
C GLY A 26 23.57 -10.87 -39.99
N GLN A 27 22.90 -10.69 -38.88
CA GLN A 27 21.67 -11.40 -38.53
C GLN A 27 20.43 -10.47 -38.54
N PRO A 28 19.33 -10.86 -39.18
CA PRO A 28 18.11 -10.06 -39.21
C PRO A 28 17.36 -10.14 -37.87
N VAL A 29 16.80 -9.00 -37.46
CA VAL A 29 15.94 -8.89 -36.30
C VAL A 29 14.76 -7.96 -36.59
N SER A 30 13.55 -8.34 -36.18
CA SER A 30 12.33 -7.52 -36.30
C SER A 30 11.87 -7.06 -34.92
N VAL A 31 11.66 -5.76 -34.77
CA VAL A 31 11.27 -5.13 -33.50
C VAL A 31 10.17 -4.08 -33.71
N PRO A 32 9.37 -3.76 -32.69
CA PRO A 32 8.39 -2.67 -32.78
C PRO A 32 9.02 -1.33 -33.17
N VAL A 33 8.30 -0.53 -33.95
CA VAL A 33 8.74 0.85 -34.30
C VAL A 33 9.02 1.65 -33.02
N GLY A 34 10.12 2.42 -33.04
CA GLY A 34 10.59 3.20 -31.89
C GLY A 34 11.52 2.45 -30.94
N THR A 35 11.73 1.15 -31.14
CA THR A 35 12.76 0.39 -30.41
C THR A 35 14.16 0.89 -30.76
N SER A 36 15.02 1.07 -29.78
CA SER A 36 16.42 1.45 -30.02
C SER A 36 17.23 0.31 -30.63
N VAL A 37 18.31 0.64 -31.34
CA VAL A 37 19.27 -0.36 -31.82
C VAL A 37 19.83 -1.21 -30.66
N MET A 38 20.04 -0.62 -29.49
CA MET A 38 20.51 -1.33 -28.28
C MET A 38 19.50 -2.40 -27.83
N ALA A 39 18.23 -2.05 -27.70
CA ALA A 39 17.20 -3.00 -27.30
C ALA A 39 16.99 -4.07 -28.39
N ALA A 40 17.05 -3.71 -29.66
CA ALA A 40 16.96 -4.66 -30.77
C ALA A 40 18.10 -5.68 -30.71
N ALA A 41 19.35 -5.25 -30.45
CA ALA A 41 20.47 -6.14 -30.27
C ALA A 41 20.29 -7.10 -29.09
N MET A 42 19.78 -6.58 -27.96
CA MET A 42 19.55 -7.40 -26.77
C MET A 42 18.45 -8.45 -26.95
N THR A 43 17.43 -8.21 -27.80
CA THR A 43 16.40 -9.23 -28.08
C THR A 43 16.96 -10.47 -28.79
N MET A 44 18.10 -10.36 -29.47
CA MET A 44 18.79 -11.48 -30.10
C MET A 44 20.01 -11.96 -29.28
N GLY A 45 20.17 -11.47 -28.04
CA GLY A 45 21.25 -11.88 -27.15
C GLY A 45 22.60 -11.18 -27.43
N THR A 46 22.62 -10.14 -28.26
CA THR A 46 23.84 -9.33 -28.52
C THR A 46 23.90 -8.20 -27.52
N GLU A 47 24.83 -8.29 -26.57
CA GLU A 47 25.03 -7.28 -25.55
C GLU A 47 25.93 -6.14 -26.05
N ILE A 48 25.43 -4.91 -25.99
CA ILE A 48 26.21 -3.69 -26.29
C ILE A 48 26.55 -3.02 -24.95
N PRO A 49 27.85 -2.79 -24.63
CA PRO A 49 28.22 -2.19 -23.35
C PRO A 49 27.56 -0.83 -23.12
N LYS A 50 27.14 -0.55 -21.89
CA LYS A 50 26.43 0.68 -21.52
C LYS A 50 26.70 1.07 -20.05
N LEU A 51 26.56 2.36 -19.71
CA LEU A 51 26.64 2.88 -18.35
C LEU A 51 25.49 3.83 -18.03
N CYS A 52 25.07 4.70 -18.95
CA CYS A 52 24.01 5.68 -18.70
C CYS A 52 22.61 5.20 -19.09
N ALA A 53 22.51 4.05 -19.76
CA ALA A 53 21.24 3.49 -20.23
C ALA A 53 20.78 2.31 -19.38
N THR A 54 19.47 2.15 -19.22
CA THR A 54 18.78 0.99 -18.63
C THR A 54 17.34 0.97 -19.14
N ASP A 55 16.72 -0.18 -19.16
CA ASP A 55 15.36 -0.34 -19.70
C ASP A 55 14.25 0.26 -18.82
N SER A 56 14.58 0.71 -17.62
CA SER A 56 13.66 1.43 -16.72
C SER A 56 13.65 2.96 -16.93
N LEU A 57 14.52 3.51 -17.80
CA LEU A 57 14.69 4.93 -18.04
C LEU A 57 14.78 5.25 -19.53
N GLU A 58 14.24 6.39 -19.94
CA GLU A 58 14.39 6.88 -21.31
C GLU A 58 15.87 7.08 -21.66
N PRO A 59 16.31 6.81 -22.91
CA PRO A 59 17.70 6.88 -23.27
C PRO A 59 18.24 8.32 -23.28
N PHE A 60 19.45 8.52 -22.75
CA PHE A 60 20.08 9.85 -22.64
C PHE A 60 21.37 10.00 -23.50
N GLY A 61 22.11 8.91 -23.71
CA GLY A 61 23.28 8.89 -24.61
C GLY A 61 24.51 9.59 -24.05
N SER A 62 24.65 9.87 -22.77
CA SER A 62 25.75 10.66 -22.18
C SER A 62 27.06 9.89 -22.07
N CYS A 63 27.05 8.59 -21.76
CA CYS A 63 28.27 7.83 -21.45
C CYS A 63 29.14 7.50 -22.67
N ARG A 64 28.57 7.48 -23.87
CA ARG A 64 29.25 7.20 -25.14
C ARG A 64 29.98 5.83 -25.22
N ILE A 65 29.60 4.86 -24.40
CA ILE A 65 30.12 3.49 -24.45
C ILE A 65 29.39 2.64 -25.50
N CYS A 66 28.08 2.86 -25.68
CA CYS A 66 27.22 2.05 -26.54
C CYS A 66 27.31 2.39 -28.05
N LEU A 67 28.48 2.83 -28.54
CA LEU A 67 28.69 3.21 -29.93
C LEU A 67 28.53 2.02 -30.87
N VAL A 68 27.94 2.25 -32.05
CA VAL A 68 27.79 1.28 -33.15
C VAL A 68 28.18 1.92 -34.49
N GLU A 69 28.48 1.10 -35.49
CA GLU A 69 28.62 1.54 -36.88
C GLU A 69 27.38 1.15 -37.66
N ILE A 70 26.88 2.07 -38.50
CA ILE A 70 25.70 1.86 -39.35
C ILE A 70 26.11 2.13 -40.79
N GLU A 71 25.89 1.16 -41.69
CA GLU A 71 26.20 1.31 -43.10
C GLU A 71 25.49 2.53 -43.70
N GLY A 72 26.25 3.30 -44.50
CA GLY A 72 25.76 4.53 -45.10
C GLY A 72 25.65 5.73 -44.18
N ARG A 73 25.91 5.61 -42.87
CA ARG A 73 25.94 6.74 -41.92
C ARG A 73 27.37 7.14 -41.53
N ARG A 74 27.61 8.43 -41.39
CA ARG A 74 28.92 8.93 -40.90
C ARG A 74 28.99 8.82 -39.37
N GLY A 75 30.18 8.48 -38.86
CA GLY A 75 30.48 8.44 -37.44
C GLY A 75 30.01 7.15 -36.77
N THR A 76 29.96 7.20 -35.45
CA THR A 76 29.58 6.08 -34.58
C THR A 76 28.48 6.54 -33.64
N PRO A 77 27.20 6.42 -34.02
CA PRO A 77 26.09 6.84 -33.19
C PRO A 77 25.99 5.97 -31.94
N ALA A 78 25.35 6.51 -30.87
CA ALA A 78 25.02 5.76 -29.66
C ALA A 78 23.79 4.87 -29.91
N SER A 79 23.90 3.56 -29.75
CA SER A 79 22.82 2.61 -30.02
C SER A 79 21.59 2.81 -29.10
N CYS A 80 21.77 3.32 -27.88
CA CYS A 80 20.68 3.58 -26.96
C CYS A 80 19.72 4.70 -27.42
N THR A 81 20.23 5.70 -28.17
CA THR A 81 19.44 6.85 -28.68
C THR A 81 19.15 6.78 -30.18
N THR A 82 19.56 5.71 -30.85
CA THR A 82 19.31 5.50 -32.28
C THR A 82 18.13 4.55 -32.46
N PRO A 83 17.01 5.01 -33.02
CA PRO A 83 15.85 4.14 -33.33
C PRO A 83 16.25 3.13 -34.43
N ALA A 84 15.71 1.92 -34.32
CA ALA A 84 15.80 0.91 -35.37
C ALA A 84 14.94 1.34 -36.58
N GLU A 85 15.51 1.22 -37.78
CA GLU A 85 14.85 1.59 -39.04
C GLU A 85 14.88 0.40 -40.02
N GLU A 86 13.89 0.37 -40.91
CA GLU A 86 13.77 -0.69 -41.92
C GLU A 86 15.00 -0.76 -42.84
N GLY A 87 15.59 -1.95 -42.99
CA GLY A 87 16.72 -2.20 -43.82
C GLY A 87 18.08 -1.69 -43.27
N MET A 88 18.12 -1.17 -42.02
CA MET A 88 19.33 -0.70 -41.38
C MET A 88 20.32 -1.87 -41.20
N VAL A 89 21.62 -1.66 -41.52
CA VAL A 89 22.69 -2.62 -41.27
C VAL A 89 23.63 -2.06 -40.21
N VAL A 90 23.71 -2.76 -39.08
CA VAL A 90 24.45 -2.33 -37.88
C VAL A 90 25.55 -3.30 -37.56
N HIS A 91 26.75 -2.76 -37.29
CA HIS A 91 27.88 -3.51 -36.77
C HIS A 91 28.13 -3.08 -35.32
N THR A 92 28.14 -4.05 -34.41
CA THR A 92 28.36 -3.81 -32.97
C THR A 92 29.78 -4.11 -32.53
N GLN A 93 30.54 -4.86 -33.32
CA GLN A 93 31.87 -5.35 -32.96
C GLN A 93 32.87 -5.15 -34.12
N THR A 94 33.45 -3.95 -34.22
CA THR A 94 34.56 -3.64 -35.13
C THR A 94 35.78 -3.22 -34.33
N GLN A 95 36.97 -3.29 -34.92
CA GLN A 95 38.21 -2.84 -34.26
C GLN A 95 38.08 -1.37 -33.83
N ARG A 96 37.54 -0.53 -34.70
CA ARG A 96 37.34 0.89 -34.43
C ARG A 96 36.41 1.12 -33.20
N LEU A 97 35.32 0.33 -33.08
CA LEU A 97 34.43 0.42 -31.91
C LEU A 97 35.14 -0.05 -30.63
N ALA A 98 35.95 -1.12 -30.73
CA ALA A 98 36.73 -1.60 -29.59
C ALA A 98 37.71 -0.52 -29.09
N ASP A 99 38.41 0.14 -29.99
CA ASP A 99 39.37 1.21 -29.65
C ASP A 99 38.67 2.42 -29.04
N LEU A 100 37.52 2.85 -29.61
CA LEU A 100 36.72 3.97 -29.10
C LEU A 100 36.16 3.67 -27.71
N ARG A 101 35.58 2.50 -27.51
CA ARG A 101 35.00 2.08 -26.20
C ARG A 101 36.09 1.98 -25.13
N ARG A 102 37.27 1.43 -25.49
CA ARG A 102 38.43 1.37 -24.59
C ARG A 102 38.86 2.78 -24.20
N GLY A 103 39.06 3.69 -25.16
CA GLY A 103 39.45 5.07 -24.86
C GLY A 103 38.47 5.82 -24.00
N VAL A 104 37.17 5.61 -24.21
CA VAL A 104 36.13 6.18 -23.32
C VAL A 104 36.22 5.59 -21.90
N MET A 105 36.43 4.28 -21.76
CA MET A 105 36.61 3.65 -20.44
C MET A 105 37.90 4.10 -19.75
N GLU A 106 38.99 4.32 -20.47
CA GLU A 106 40.22 4.89 -19.93
C GLU A 106 39.96 6.25 -19.26
N LEU A 107 39.10 7.10 -19.88
CA LEU A 107 38.72 8.38 -19.31
C LEU A 107 37.85 8.20 -18.03
N TYR A 108 36.89 7.28 -18.01
CA TYR A 108 36.12 7.00 -16.80
C TYR A 108 36.97 6.48 -15.65
N ILE A 109 37.87 5.53 -15.94
CA ILE A 109 38.70 4.92 -14.88
C ILE A 109 39.81 5.87 -14.42
N SER A 110 40.25 6.81 -15.27
CA SER A 110 41.26 7.80 -14.88
C SER A 110 40.86 8.73 -13.74
N ASP A 111 39.56 8.87 -13.50
CA ASP A 111 38.98 9.72 -12.46
C ASP A 111 38.02 8.93 -11.53
N HIS A 112 38.33 7.67 -11.27
CA HIS A 112 37.57 6.81 -10.38
C HIS A 112 38.49 6.15 -9.36
N PRO A 113 38.10 6.04 -8.05
CA PRO A 113 38.91 5.36 -7.06
C PRO A 113 39.22 3.91 -7.46
N LEU A 114 40.49 3.50 -7.37
CA LEU A 114 40.91 2.13 -7.66
C LEU A 114 40.90 1.23 -6.43
N ASP A 115 39.89 1.40 -5.59
CA ASP A 115 39.68 0.69 -4.31
C ASP A 115 38.79 -0.55 -4.44
N CYS A 116 38.61 -1.11 -5.62
CA CYS A 116 37.66 -2.20 -5.91
C CYS A 116 37.72 -3.36 -4.92
N LEU A 117 38.91 -3.74 -4.43
CA LEU A 117 39.06 -4.84 -3.48
C LEU A 117 38.42 -4.57 -2.09
N THR A 118 38.26 -3.31 -1.73
CA THR A 118 37.65 -2.90 -0.47
C THR A 118 36.26 -2.27 -0.68
N CYS A 119 35.88 -2.09 -1.95
CA CYS A 119 34.59 -1.49 -2.30
C CYS A 119 33.44 -2.47 -2.05
N SER A 120 32.38 -2.01 -1.42
CA SER A 120 31.18 -2.81 -1.10
C SER A 120 30.40 -3.29 -2.33
N ALA A 121 30.61 -2.68 -3.51
CA ALA A 121 30.03 -3.10 -4.77
C ALA A 121 30.94 -4.02 -5.60
N ASN A 122 32.05 -4.51 -5.05
CA ASN A 122 32.93 -5.42 -5.77
C ASN A 122 32.19 -6.70 -6.22
N GLY A 123 32.14 -6.95 -7.53
CA GLY A 123 31.37 -8.06 -8.10
C GLY A 123 29.89 -7.78 -8.32
N ASP A 124 29.41 -6.56 -8.02
CA ASP A 124 28.05 -6.05 -8.30
C ASP A 124 28.17 -4.58 -8.78
N CYS A 125 29.00 -4.33 -9.81
CA CYS A 125 29.35 -3.00 -10.30
C CYS A 125 29.43 -2.98 -11.84
N GLU A 126 28.48 -2.33 -12.51
CA GLU A 126 28.42 -2.24 -13.96
C GLU A 126 29.67 -1.56 -14.56
N LEU A 127 30.29 -0.59 -13.86
CA LEU A 127 31.52 0.05 -14.31
C LEU A 127 32.66 -0.97 -14.39
N GLN A 128 32.78 -1.86 -13.41
CA GLN A 128 33.78 -2.93 -13.36
C GLN A 128 33.57 -3.95 -14.51
N ASP A 129 32.30 -4.33 -14.73
CA ASP A 129 31.93 -5.29 -15.78
C ASP A 129 32.21 -4.72 -17.17
N VAL A 130 31.86 -3.44 -17.42
CA VAL A 130 32.12 -2.76 -18.69
C VAL A 130 33.61 -2.58 -18.92
N ALA A 131 34.41 -2.24 -17.90
CA ALA A 131 35.86 -2.18 -18.03
C ALA A 131 36.46 -3.54 -18.44
N GLY A 132 35.95 -4.63 -17.87
CA GLY A 132 36.28 -5.99 -18.26
C GLY A 132 35.90 -6.33 -19.72
N ALA A 133 34.64 -6.00 -20.10
CA ALA A 133 34.12 -6.28 -21.44
C ALA A 133 34.85 -5.55 -22.57
N VAL A 134 35.30 -4.28 -22.36
CA VAL A 134 36.11 -3.54 -23.35
C VAL A 134 37.59 -3.88 -23.30
N GLY A 135 37.99 -4.84 -22.47
CA GLY A 135 39.38 -5.32 -22.38
C GLY A 135 40.35 -4.32 -21.74
N LEU A 136 39.88 -3.39 -20.91
CA LEU A 136 40.75 -2.50 -20.14
C LEU A 136 41.46 -3.28 -19.04
N ARG A 137 42.79 -3.22 -19.01
CA ARG A 137 43.64 -3.95 -18.04
C ARG A 137 44.65 -3.04 -17.35
N GLU A 138 44.87 -1.85 -17.85
CA GLU A 138 45.80 -0.87 -17.36
C GLU A 138 45.12 0.49 -17.27
N VAL A 139 45.62 1.35 -16.38
CA VAL A 139 45.17 2.75 -16.23
C VAL A 139 46.32 3.63 -16.73
N PRO A 140 46.31 4.04 -18.01
CA PRO A 140 47.44 4.72 -18.62
C PRO A 140 47.66 6.15 -18.13
N TYR A 141 46.65 6.75 -17.53
CA TYR A 141 46.67 8.10 -16.96
C TYR A 141 45.56 8.26 -15.92
N GLY A 142 45.62 9.31 -15.09
CA GLY A 142 44.62 9.62 -14.11
C GLY A 142 45.14 10.20 -12.82
N TYR A 143 44.31 10.21 -11.78
CA TYR A 143 44.59 10.80 -10.48
C TYR A 143 45.19 9.79 -9.47
N GLU A 144 46.09 8.95 -9.92
CA GLU A 144 46.78 7.96 -9.08
C GLU A 144 45.82 7.02 -8.31
N GLY A 145 44.65 6.74 -8.88
CA GLY A 145 43.63 5.90 -8.25
C GLY A 145 42.67 6.65 -7.36
N GLU A 146 42.64 7.96 -7.43
CA GLU A 146 41.69 8.83 -6.74
C GLU A 146 40.78 9.56 -7.75
N ASN A 147 39.62 10.07 -7.23
CA ASN A 147 38.76 11.01 -7.95
C ASN A 147 39.18 12.45 -7.63
N HIS A 148 39.03 13.38 -8.59
CA HIS A 148 39.34 14.79 -8.39
C HIS A 148 38.43 15.50 -7.39
N LEU A 149 37.19 15.01 -7.21
CA LEU A 149 36.24 15.52 -6.20
C LEU A 149 36.57 14.95 -4.81
N LYS A 150 36.91 15.81 -3.88
CA LYS A 150 37.19 15.43 -2.47
C LYS A 150 36.02 15.82 -1.57
N ALA A 151 34.79 15.48 -1.99
CA ALA A 151 33.60 15.72 -1.20
C ALA A 151 33.44 14.67 -0.09
N PRO A 152 32.94 15.04 1.10
CA PRO A 152 32.62 14.08 2.13
C PRO A 152 31.47 13.16 1.67
N LYS A 153 31.53 11.91 2.09
CA LYS A 153 30.45 10.95 1.85
C LYS A 153 29.18 11.38 2.62
N ASP A 154 28.04 11.43 1.95
CA ASP A 154 26.74 11.65 2.58
C ASP A 154 26.21 10.34 3.17
N GLU A 155 26.11 10.30 4.49
CA GLU A 155 25.58 9.18 5.27
C GLU A 155 24.27 9.55 6.00
N SER A 156 23.67 10.69 5.68
CA SER A 156 22.48 11.23 6.34
C SER A 156 21.26 10.34 6.18
N ASN A 157 21.07 9.74 4.99
CA ASN A 157 19.96 8.83 4.78
C ASN A 157 20.13 7.55 5.62
N PRO A 158 19.10 7.11 6.37
CA PRO A 158 19.24 5.95 7.25
C PRO A 158 19.49 4.62 6.53
N TYR A 159 19.19 4.51 5.23
CA TYR A 159 19.22 3.25 4.48
C TYR A 159 20.31 3.13 3.42
N PHE A 160 20.79 4.24 2.89
CA PHE A 160 21.83 4.24 1.87
C PHE A 160 22.81 5.41 2.07
N THR A 161 23.92 5.33 1.40
CA THR A 161 24.96 6.36 1.39
C THR A 161 25.16 6.90 -0.02
N PHE A 162 25.66 8.13 -0.12
CA PHE A 162 26.10 8.72 -1.38
C PHE A 162 27.56 9.16 -1.29
N GLU A 163 28.36 8.70 -2.25
CA GLU A 163 29.81 8.97 -2.32
C GLU A 163 30.15 9.56 -3.68
N ASP A 164 30.36 10.89 -3.73
CA ASP A 164 30.64 11.63 -4.96
C ASP A 164 31.87 11.11 -5.70
N SER A 165 32.91 10.67 -4.95
CA SER A 165 34.16 10.16 -5.55
C SER A 165 33.96 8.92 -6.43
N LYS A 166 32.89 8.15 -6.20
CA LYS A 166 32.52 6.96 -7.00
C LYS A 166 31.48 7.25 -8.08
N CYS A 167 31.05 8.50 -8.19
CA CYS A 167 30.07 8.93 -9.18
C CYS A 167 30.71 9.21 -10.53
N ILE A 168 30.17 8.59 -11.59
CA ILE A 168 30.59 8.81 -12.99
C ILE A 168 29.67 9.81 -13.72
N VAL A 169 28.83 10.53 -13.01
CA VAL A 169 27.89 11.55 -13.53
C VAL A 169 27.05 11.06 -14.72
N CYS A 170 26.63 9.79 -14.70
CA CYS A 170 25.85 9.18 -15.78
C CYS A 170 24.38 9.63 -15.82
N SER A 171 23.92 10.39 -14.81
CA SER A 171 22.55 10.92 -14.65
C SER A 171 21.44 9.88 -14.47
N ARG A 172 21.74 8.58 -14.30
CA ARG A 172 20.69 7.55 -14.10
C ARG A 172 19.87 7.82 -12.84
N CYS A 173 20.51 8.20 -11.74
CA CYS A 173 19.85 8.51 -10.47
C CYS A 173 18.94 9.76 -10.55
N VAL A 174 19.37 10.80 -11.27
CA VAL A 174 18.59 12.02 -11.51
C VAL A 174 17.34 11.67 -12.31
N ARG A 175 17.50 10.95 -13.44
CA ARG A 175 16.36 10.51 -14.26
C ARG A 175 15.44 9.53 -13.52
N ALA A 176 15.99 8.62 -12.72
CA ALA A 176 15.16 7.73 -11.91
C ALA A 176 14.29 8.50 -10.87
N CYS A 177 14.84 9.59 -10.31
CA CYS A 177 14.09 10.47 -9.41
C CYS A 177 12.97 11.23 -10.14
N GLU A 178 13.20 11.60 -11.40
CA GLU A 178 12.25 12.28 -12.29
C GLU A 178 11.23 11.30 -12.89
N GLU A 179 11.68 10.31 -13.66
CA GLU A 179 10.87 9.46 -14.52
C GLU A 179 10.09 8.41 -13.72
N VAL A 180 10.76 7.75 -12.74
CA VAL A 180 10.20 6.64 -11.99
C VAL A 180 9.41 7.15 -10.78
N GLN A 181 10.03 8.01 -9.95
CA GLN A 181 9.41 8.49 -8.70
C GLN A 181 8.59 9.78 -8.90
N GLY A 182 9.04 10.71 -9.74
CA GLY A 182 8.40 12.00 -9.96
C GLY A 182 8.50 12.96 -8.77
N THR A 183 9.61 12.94 -8.03
CA THR A 183 9.88 13.84 -6.89
C THR A 183 10.86 14.94 -7.25
N PHE A 184 11.76 14.71 -8.23
CA PHE A 184 12.77 15.68 -8.69
C PHE A 184 13.72 16.15 -7.58
N ALA A 185 13.98 15.29 -6.59
CA ALA A 185 14.88 15.62 -5.48
C ALA A 185 16.36 15.71 -5.90
N LEU A 186 16.75 15.12 -7.03
CA LEU A 186 18.14 15.08 -7.51
C LEU A 186 18.32 15.92 -8.76
N THR A 187 19.45 16.59 -8.84
CA THR A 187 19.87 17.38 -10.02
C THR A 187 21.37 17.23 -10.28
N ILE A 188 21.84 17.71 -11.44
CA ILE A 188 23.26 17.92 -11.71
C ILE A 188 23.61 19.37 -11.34
N GLN A 189 24.50 19.53 -10.38
CA GLN A 189 25.06 20.81 -9.97
C GLN A 189 26.43 21.03 -10.63
N GLY A 190 26.79 22.28 -10.91
CA GLY A 190 28.06 22.64 -11.53
C GLY A 190 28.09 22.36 -13.05
N ARG A 191 29.29 22.45 -13.63
CA ARG A 191 29.57 22.16 -15.06
C ARG A 191 31.00 21.71 -15.25
N GLY A 192 31.27 20.99 -16.35
CA GLY A 192 32.62 20.46 -16.66
C GLY A 192 33.10 19.53 -15.56
N PHE A 193 34.29 19.70 -15.07
CA PHE A 193 34.88 18.89 -13.99
C PHE A 193 34.18 19.11 -12.64
N ASP A 194 33.51 20.22 -12.45
CA ASP A 194 32.74 20.50 -11.20
C ASP A 194 31.36 19.88 -11.23
N SER A 195 30.98 19.13 -12.27
CA SER A 195 29.66 18.49 -12.39
C SER A 195 29.51 17.38 -11.35
N ARG A 196 28.46 17.46 -10.53
CA ARG A 196 28.15 16.45 -9.52
C ARG A 196 26.63 16.28 -9.32
N VAL A 197 26.22 15.12 -8.89
CA VAL A 197 24.83 14.88 -8.46
C VAL A 197 24.61 15.54 -7.11
N SER A 198 23.49 16.21 -6.92
CA SER A 198 23.15 16.91 -5.67
C SER A 198 21.68 16.82 -5.34
N PRO A 199 21.32 16.64 -4.07
CA PRO A 199 19.93 16.76 -3.58
C PRO A 199 19.54 18.22 -3.27
N GLY A 200 19.87 19.18 -4.15
CA GLY A 200 19.46 20.58 -4.04
C GLY A 200 20.29 21.43 -3.07
N GLY A 201 21.52 21.04 -2.74
CA GLY A 201 22.42 21.74 -1.83
C GLY A 201 22.24 21.37 -0.35
N LEU A 202 21.36 20.43 -0.05
CA LEU A 202 21.16 19.78 1.25
C LEU A 202 21.78 18.37 1.20
N ASP A 203 21.75 17.66 2.34
CA ASP A 203 21.99 16.23 2.37
C ASP A 203 20.70 15.46 1.97
N PHE A 204 20.79 14.13 1.79
CA PHE A 204 19.63 13.33 1.40
C PHE A 204 18.51 13.33 2.45
N PHE A 205 18.83 13.38 3.73
CA PHE A 205 17.83 13.38 4.79
C PHE A 205 17.06 14.70 4.89
N GLY A 206 17.74 15.81 4.70
CA GLY A 206 17.16 17.16 4.75
C GLY A 206 16.54 17.65 3.45
N SER A 207 16.61 16.86 2.37
CA SER A 207 16.06 17.19 1.05
C SER A 207 14.63 16.68 0.84
N GLU A 208 14.06 16.97 -0.33
CA GLU A 208 12.75 16.43 -0.77
C GLU A 208 12.78 14.93 -1.09
N CYS A 209 13.87 14.23 -0.76
CA CYS A 209 14.02 12.81 -1.01
C CYS A 209 13.04 11.96 -0.20
N VAL A 210 12.21 11.18 -0.88
CA VAL A 210 11.24 10.25 -0.27
C VAL A 210 11.82 8.85 -0.03
N SER A 211 13.12 8.66 -0.19
CA SER A 211 13.86 7.41 0.04
C SER A 211 13.25 6.18 -0.66
N CYS A 212 12.74 6.36 -1.87
CA CYS A 212 12.10 5.26 -2.63
C CYS A 212 13.10 4.20 -3.13
N GLY A 213 14.40 4.53 -3.19
CA GLY A 213 15.46 3.63 -3.67
C GLY A 213 15.62 3.53 -5.18
N ALA A 214 14.84 4.25 -6.00
CA ALA A 214 14.95 4.19 -7.46
C ALA A 214 16.34 4.63 -7.95
N CYS A 215 16.93 5.67 -7.35
CA CYS A 215 18.29 6.13 -7.64
C CYS A 215 19.36 5.12 -7.24
N VAL A 216 19.18 4.44 -6.11
CA VAL A 216 20.08 3.36 -5.64
C VAL A 216 20.04 2.19 -6.61
N GLN A 217 18.83 1.75 -7.01
CA GLN A 217 18.65 0.68 -7.99
C GLN A 217 19.24 1.01 -9.37
N ALA A 218 19.21 2.28 -9.76
CA ALA A 218 19.69 2.72 -11.06
C ALA A 218 21.20 3.01 -11.10
N CYS A 219 21.89 3.11 -9.97
CA CYS A 219 23.31 3.48 -9.93
C CYS A 219 24.19 2.35 -10.48
N PRO A 220 25.06 2.63 -11.49
CA PRO A 220 25.93 1.61 -12.08
C PRO A 220 27.26 1.43 -11.31
N THR A 221 27.45 2.16 -10.21
CA THR A 221 28.66 2.13 -9.39
C THR A 221 28.30 2.07 -7.90
N ALA A 222 29.29 2.14 -7.01
CA ALA A 222 29.08 2.24 -5.57
C ALA A 222 28.78 3.67 -5.08
N ALA A 223 28.48 4.63 -5.97
CA ALA A 223 28.20 6.02 -5.57
C ALA A 223 26.94 6.10 -4.69
N LEU A 224 25.89 5.33 -5.02
CA LEU A 224 24.71 5.13 -4.18
C LEU A 224 24.66 3.66 -3.76
N ASN A 225 24.82 3.39 -2.47
CA ASN A 225 24.88 2.03 -1.97
C ASN A 225 24.09 1.82 -0.68
N GLU A 226 23.42 0.68 -0.55
CA GLU A 226 22.62 0.35 0.63
C GLU A 226 23.51 0.03 1.84
N LYS A 227 23.18 0.61 3.00
CA LYS A 227 23.91 0.36 4.25
C LYS A 227 23.88 -1.12 4.67
N SER A 228 22.79 -1.83 4.35
CA SER A 228 22.66 -3.27 4.60
C SER A 228 23.65 -4.09 3.75
N VAL A 229 23.88 -3.72 2.48
CA VAL A 229 24.90 -4.36 1.63
C VAL A 229 26.30 -4.07 2.15
N ILE A 230 26.56 -2.82 2.58
CA ILE A 230 27.85 -2.45 3.19
C ILE A 230 28.11 -3.29 4.44
N ALA A 231 27.09 -3.52 5.27
CA ALA A 231 27.23 -4.24 6.55
C ALA A 231 27.29 -5.78 6.37
N LEU A 232 26.47 -6.35 5.48
CA LEU A 232 26.29 -7.81 5.37
C LEU A 232 27.04 -8.43 4.20
N GLY A 233 27.48 -7.59 3.22
CA GLY A 233 28.15 -8.03 2.00
C GLY A 233 27.19 -8.48 0.90
N THR A 234 27.75 -9.06 -0.17
CA THR A 234 27.02 -9.47 -1.38
C THR A 234 26.08 -10.63 -1.11
N PRO A 235 24.83 -10.57 -1.62
CA PRO A 235 23.87 -11.67 -1.51
C PRO A 235 24.26 -12.87 -2.38
N GLU A 236 23.79 -14.07 -2.00
CA GLU A 236 24.13 -15.36 -2.62
C GLU A 236 22.97 -15.93 -3.46
N HIS A 237 21.72 -15.65 -3.03
CA HIS A 237 20.52 -16.13 -3.71
C HIS A 237 19.34 -15.18 -3.49
N SER A 238 18.24 -15.39 -4.22
CA SER A 238 17.06 -14.56 -4.09
C SER A 238 15.76 -15.35 -4.18
N VAL A 239 14.71 -14.82 -3.52
CA VAL A 239 13.34 -15.33 -3.55
C VAL A 239 12.39 -14.19 -3.89
N VAL A 240 11.52 -14.39 -4.89
CA VAL A 240 10.47 -13.40 -5.21
C VAL A 240 9.32 -13.53 -4.21
N THR A 241 8.97 -12.46 -3.53
CA THR A 241 7.84 -12.38 -2.60
C THR A 241 7.10 -11.06 -2.73
N THR A 242 5.98 -10.90 -2.03
CA THR A 242 5.12 -9.72 -2.09
C THR A 242 5.26 -8.89 -0.81
N CYS A 243 5.34 -7.57 -0.98
CA CYS A 243 5.42 -6.59 0.10
C CYS A 243 4.19 -6.68 1.03
N ALA A 244 4.44 -6.65 2.34
CA ALA A 244 3.40 -6.73 3.35
C ALA A 244 2.90 -5.36 3.87
N TYR A 245 3.11 -4.26 3.15
CA TYR A 245 2.69 -2.94 3.63
C TYR A 245 1.33 -2.52 3.06
N CYS A 246 1.28 -1.95 1.88
CA CYS A 246 0.05 -1.34 1.37
C CYS A 246 -0.62 -2.15 0.26
N GLY A 247 -1.83 -1.73 -0.08
CA GLY A 247 -2.67 -2.35 -1.11
C GLY A 247 -2.18 -2.24 -2.55
N VAL A 248 -0.99 -1.68 -2.81
CA VAL A 248 -0.36 -1.78 -4.13
C VAL A 248 0.09 -3.21 -4.43
N GLY A 249 0.58 -3.94 -3.41
CA GLY A 249 0.99 -5.34 -3.59
C GLY A 249 2.26 -5.50 -4.44
N CYS A 250 3.28 -4.67 -4.19
CA CYS A 250 4.55 -4.69 -4.91
C CYS A 250 5.29 -6.01 -4.74
N SER A 251 5.86 -6.52 -5.84
CA SER A 251 6.71 -7.70 -5.82
C SER A 251 8.19 -7.32 -5.67
N PHE A 252 8.91 -8.08 -4.84
CA PHE A 252 10.32 -7.88 -4.55
C PHE A 252 11.10 -9.20 -4.66
N LYS A 253 12.35 -9.10 -5.06
CA LYS A 253 13.36 -10.12 -4.82
C LYS A 253 13.95 -9.87 -3.44
N ALA A 254 13.71 -10.76 -2.48
CA ALA A 254 14.46 -10.79 -1.24
C ALA A 254 15.81 -11.43 -1.54
N GLU A 255 16.88 -10.66 -1.53
CA GLU A 255 18.24 -11.12 -1.77
C GLU A 255 18.91 -11.47 -0.45
N MET A 256 19.43 -12.70 -0.38
CA MET A 256 19.78 -13.40 0.85
C MET A 256 21.24 -13.76 0.90
N LYS A 257 21.79 -13.77 2.11
CA LYS A 257 23.04 -14.46 2.46
C LYS A 257 22.75 -15.47 3.56
N GLY A 258 22.81 -16.75 3.23
CA GLY A 258 22.25 -17.79 4.09
C GLY A 258 20.76 -17.54 4.36
N ASN A 259 20.37 -17.44 5.64
CA ASN A 259 18.99 -17.14 6.07
C ASN A 259 18.77 -15.64 6.38
N THR A 260 19.73 -14.76 6.08
CA THR A 260 19.65 -13.33 6.36
C THR A 260 19.30 -12.56 5.11
N VAL A 261 18.26 -11.72 5.18
CA VAL A 261 17.92 -10.77 4.11
C VAL A 261 18.98 -9.68 4.08
N VAL A 262 19.62 -9.51 2.91
CA VAL A 262 20.60 -8.44 2.67
C VAL A 262 19.92 -7.20 2.15
N ARG A 263 19.05 -7.36 1.13
CA ARG A 263 18.27 -6.25 0.55
C ARG A 263 16.98 -6.74 -0.10
N MET A 264 16.03 -5.82 -0.27
CA MET A 264 14.78 -6.05 -0.99
C MET A 264 14.83 -5.30 -2.32
N VAL A 265 15.01 -6.01 -3.43
CA VAL A 265 15.11 -5.42 -4.78
C VAL A 265 13.75 -5.49 -5.47
N PRO A 266 13.19 -4.36 -5.97
CA PRO A 266 11.91 -4.39 -6.67
C PRO A 266 12.01 -5.28 -7.92
N TYR A 267 11.03 -6.18 -8.08
CA TYR A 267 11.01 -7.15 -9.17
C TYR A 267 10.34 -6.54 -10.42
N LYS A 268 11.05 -6.53 -11.56
CA LYS A 268 10.52 -5.97 -12.82
C LYS A 268 9.30 -6.72 -13.35
N GLY A 269 9.26 -8.04 -13.12
CA GLY A 269 8.11 -8.89 -13.49
C GLY A 269 6.87 -8.69 -12.60
N GLY A 270 6.96 -7.90 -11.53
CA GLY A 270 5.84 -7.56 -10.66
C GLY A 270 4.82 -6.65 -11.36
N LYS A 271 3.63 -7.16 -11.65
CA LYS A 271 2.60 -6.47 -12.45
C LYS A 271 2.07 -5.19 -11.81
N ALA A 272 2.09 -5.09 -10.48
CA ALA A 272 1.58 -3.93 -9.75
C ALA A 272 2.62 -2.80 -9.62
N ASN A 273 3.92 -3.12 -9.66
CA ASN A 273 5.00 -2.16 -9.40
C ASN A 273 6.06 -2.06 -10.51
N GLU A 274 6.12 -2.99 -11.45
CA GLU A 274 6.99 -2.95 -12.64
C GLU A 274 8.43 -2.51 -12.31
N GLY A 275 9.02 -3.05 -11.23
CA GLY A 275 10.37 -2.72 -10.78
C GLY A 275 10.50 -1.42 -9.98
N HIS A 276 9.40 -0.75 -9.60
CA HIS A 276 9.43 0.41 -8.71
C HIS A 276 9.17 0.03 -7.25
N SER A 277 9.56 0.90 -6.31
CA SER A 277 9.43 0.71 -4.86
C SER A 277 9.18 2.03 -4.12
N CYS A 278 8.78 1.92 -2.85
CA CYS A 278 8.78 3.03 -1.90
C CYS A 278 9.67 2.69 -0.69
N VAL A 279 9.90 3.67 0.17
CA VAL A 279 10.75 3.52 1.37
C VAL A 279 10.36 2.31 2.22
N LYS A 280 9.06 2.04 2.38
CA LYS A 280 8.57 0.94 3.23
C LYS A 280 8.94 -0.44 2.66
N GLY A 281 8.56 -0.72 1.42
CA GLY A 281 8.83 -2.02 0.80
C GLY A 281 10.31 -2.25 0.52
N ARG A 282 11.05 -1.20 0.13
CA ARG A 282 12.47 -1.28 -0.18
C ARG A 282 13.34 -1.50 1.05
N PHE A 283 13.08 -0.78 2.15
CA PHE A 283 14.02 -0.67 3.25
C PHE A 283 13.46 -1.04 4.63
N ALA A 284 12.15 -0.91 4.85
CA ALA A 284 11.57 -1.07 6.18
C ALA A 284 11.15 -2.53 6.50
N TRP A 285 11.87 -3.52 6.03
CA TRP A 285 11.65 -4.94 6.28
C TRP A 285 12.31 -5.46 7.57
N GLY A 286 13.23 -4.68 8.16
CA GLY A 286 14.02 -5.08 9.33
C GLY A 286 13.20 -5.42 10.58
N TYR A 287 11.93 -5.02 10.66
CA TYR A 287 11.04 -5.42 11.74
C TYR A 287 10.87 -6.95 11.83
N ALA A 288 11.02 -7.67 10.70
CA ALA A 288 10.85 -9.13 10.65
C ALA A 288 11.86 -9.88 11.55
N THR A 289 13.04 -9.29 11.77
CA THR A 289 14.10 -9.85 12.61
C THR A 289 14.46 -8.95 13.78
N HIS A 290 13.57 -8.02 14.16
CA HIS A 290 13.81 -7.10 15.26
C HIS A 290 13.89 -7.84 16.60
N LYS A 291 14.72 -7.34 17.54
CA LYS A 291 14.91 -7.95 18.86
C LYS A 291 13.63 -8.09 19.70
N ASP A 292 12.63 -7.25 19.46
CA ASP A 292 11.33 -7.30 20.16
C ASP A 292 10.41 -8.43 19.66
N ARG A 293 10.85 -9.22 18.65
CA ARG A 293 10.06 -10.37 18.15
C ARG A 293 9.82 -11.40 19.25
N ILE A 294 8.56 -11.75 19.45
CA ILE A 294 8.21 -12.85 20.36
C ILE A 294 8.37 -14.16 19.62
N THR A 295 9.14 -15.09 20.20
CA THR A 295 9.49 -16.36 19.57
C THR A 295 8.98 -17.57 20.32
N LYS A 296 8.43 -17.39 21.53
CA LYS A 296 7.87 -18.47 22.34
C LYS A 296 6.45 -18.12 22.78
N PRO A 297 5.54 -19.10 22.82
CA PRO A 297 4.20 -18.89 23.38
C PRO A 297 4.27 -18.48 24.86
N MET A 298 3.31 -17.67 25.28
CA MET A 298 3.22 -17.20 26.66
C MET A 298 1.78 -17.26 27.15
N ILE A 299 1.60 -17.56 28.46
CA ILE A 299 0.31 -17.55 29.14
C ILE A 299 0.36 -16.76 30.44
N ARG A 300 -0.79 -16.31 30.91
CA ARG A 300 -1.02 -15.78 32.25
C ARG A 300 -2.46 -15.99 32.68
N GLN A 301 -2.69 -16.13 33.99
CA GLN A 301 -4.03 -16.41 34.53
C GLN A 301 -4.92 -15.16 34.57
N LYS A 302 -4.33 -14.03 34.88
CA LYS A 302 -4.96 -12.70 34.87
C LYS A 302 -4.13 -11.72 34.04
N ILE A 303 -4.79 -10.75 33.45
CA ILE A 303 -4.10 -9.69 32.66
C ILE A 303 -3.08 -8.88 33.46
N THR A 304 -3.19 -8.89 34.81
CA THR A 304 -2.24 -8.24 35.73
C THR A 304 -1.06 -9.12 36.11
N ASP A 305 -1.09 -10.42 35.79
CA ASP A 305 -0.01 -11.34 36.09
C ASP A 305 1.12 -11.20 35.05
N PRO A 306 2.37 -11.48 35.42
CA PRO A 306 3.47 -11.52 34.45
C PRO A 306 3.27 -12.65 33.45
N TRP A 307 3.75 -12.43 32.22
CA TRP A 307 3.79 -13.45 31.20
C TRP A 307 4.72 -14.61 31.59
N GLN A 308 4.28 -15.85 31.32
CA GLN A 308 5.07 -17.07 31.51
C GLN A 308 5.29 -17.74 30.16
N GLU A 309 6.55 -17.90 29.73
CA GLU A 309 6.89 -18.68 28.56
C GLU A 309 6.54 -20.15 28.78
N VAL A 310 5.86 -20.76 27.80
CA VAL A 310 5.44 -22.15 27.82
C VAL A 310 5.69 -22.81 26.46
N SER A 311 5.50 -24.13 26.40
CA SER A 311 5.53 -24.85 25.12
C SER A 311 4.28 -24.53 24.27
N TRP A 312 4.37 -24.73 22.95
CA TRP A 312 3.22 -24.64 22.05
C TRP A 312 2.04 -25.52 22.52
N HIS A 313 2.34 -26.76 22.93
CA HIS A 313 1.32 -27.69 23.41
C HIS A 313 0.59 -27.15 24.65
N GLU A 314 1.30 -26.61 25.62
CA GLU A 314 0.70 -26.03 26.83
C GLU A 314 -0.16 -24.82 26.52
N ALA A 315 0.36 -23.86 25.70
CA ALA A 315 -0.38 -22.67 25.34
C ALA A 315 -1.69 -22.99 24.58
N LEU A 316 -1.61 -23.87 23.58
CA LEU A 316 -2.76 -24.26 22.77
C LEU A 316 -3.78 -25.08 23.59
N THR A 317 -3.33 -26.00 24.46
CA THR A 317 -4.20 -26.76 25.35
C THR A 317 -4.90 -25.84 26.34
N HIS A 318 -4.19 -24.87 26.92
CA HIS A 318 -4.77 -23.88 27.83
C HIS A 318 -5.83 -23.02 27.13
N ALA A 319 -5.49 -22.43 25.96
CA ALA A 319 -6.42 -21.61 25.18
C ALA A 319 -7.68 -22.39 24.79
N ALA A 320 -7.51 -23.61 24.26
CA ALA A 320 -8.64 -24.45 23.88
C ALA A 320 -9.49 -24.88 25.07
N GLY A 321 -8.88 -25.15 26.21
CA GLY A 321 -9.57 -25.48 27.47
C GLY A 321 -10.45 -24.32 27.95
N GLU A 322 -9.93 -23.11 27.94
CA GLU A 322 -10.66 -21.90 28.31
C GLU A 322 -11.83 -21.61 27.36
N PHE A 323 -11.63 -21.72 26.04
CA PHE A 323 -12.69 -21.51 25.06
C PHE A 323 -13.82 -22.54 25.22
N LYS A 324 -13.50 -23.84 25.44
CA LYS A 324 -14.49 -24.89 25.74
C LYS A 324 -15.24 -24.60 27.06
N ARG A 325 -14.51 -24.14 28.08
CA ARG A 325 -15.12 -23.77 29.38
C ARG A 325 -16.12 -22.61 29.22
N ILE A 326 -15.72 -21.57 28.47
CA ILE A 326 -16.57 -20.41 28.19
C ILE A 326 -17.83 -20.83 27.43
N GLN A 327 -17.68 -21.62 26.37
CA GLN A 327 -18.82 -22.11 25.59
C GLN A 327 -19.78 -22.97 26.44
N ALA A 328 -19.24 -23.85 27.29
CA ALA A 328 -20.07 -24.68 28.19
C ALA A 328 -20.87 -23.85 29.21
N LYS A 329 -20.28 -22.72 29.66
CA LYS A 329 -20.89 -21.83 30.66
C LYS A 329 -21.85 -20.80 30.08
N TYR A 330 -21.50 -20.19 28.94
CA TYR A 330 -22.21 -19.03 28.40
C TYR A 330 -22.88 -19.29 27.04
N GLY A 331 -22.64 -20.48 26.45
CA GLY A 331 -23.17 -20.82 25.13
C GLY A 331 -22.18 -20.58 24.00
N ARG A 332 -22.48 -21.15 22.81
CA ARG A 332 -21.58 -21.14 21.65
C ARG A 332 -21.26 -19.73 21.12
N ASN A 333 -22.16 -18.76 21.29
CA ASN A 333 -22.01 -17.39 20.80
C ASN A 333 -21.19 -16.49 21.73
N ALA A 334 -20.73 -17.03 22.87
CA ALA A 334 -19.92 -16.26 23.83
C ALA A 334 -18.44 -16.11 23.43
N ILE A 335 -18.04 -16.68 22.28
CA ILE A 335 -16.69 -16.59 21.74
C ILE A 335 -16.71 -16.18 20.26
N GLY A 336 -15.58 -15.65 19.77
CA GLY A 336 -15.42 -15.28 18.38
C GLY A 336 -13.96 -15.12 17.97
N GLY A 337 -13.74 -14.63 16.76
CA GLY A 337 -12.41 -14.40 16.21
C GLY A 337 -12.31 -13.16 15.34
N ILE A 338 -11.13 -12.55 15.30
CA ILE A 338 -10.78 -11.42 14.44
C ILE A 338 -9.62 -11.82 13.55
N THR A 339 -9.77 -11.60 12.23
CA THR A 339 -8.72 -11.80 11.23
C THR A 339 -8.06 -10.47 10.87
N SER A 340 -6.87 -10.55 10.26
CA SER A 340 -6.12 -9.37 9.82
C SER A 340 -5.98 -9.29 8.31
N SER A 341 -6.09 -8.08 7.79
CA SER A 341 -5.68 -7.77 6.42
C SER A 341 -4.15 -7.75 6.21
N ARG A 342 -3.38 -8.12 7.22
CA ARG A 342 -1.91 -8.32 7.17
C ARG A 342 -1.54 -9.79 6.97
N CYS A 343 -2.48 -10.69 7.22
CA CYS A 343 -2.34 -12.12 7.03
C CYS A 343 -2.65 -12.53 5.58
N THR A 344 -2.23 -13.73 5.19
CA THR A 344 -2.49 -14.25 3.84
C THR A 344 -3.97 -14.60 3.64
N ASN A 345 -4.38 -14.79 2.39
CA ASN A 345 -5.72 -15.28 2.07
C ASN A 345 -6.02 -16.61 2.77
N GLU A 346 -5.04 -17.50 2.76
CA GLU A 346 -5.12 -18.83 3.37
C GLU A 346 -5.30 -18.75 4.89
N GLU A 347 -4.54 -17.90 5.55
CA GLU A 347 -4.63 -17.68 7.00
C GLU A 347 -5.98 -17.09 7.39
N THR A 348 -6.43 -16.09 6.66
CA THR A 348 -7.73 -15.45 6.84
C THR A 348 -8.88 -16.44 6.63
N PHE A 349 -8.78 -17.28 5.59
CA PHE A 349 -9.76 -18.35 5.33
C PHE A 349 -9.80 -19.39 6.45
N LEU A 350 -8.65 -19.78 7.01
CA LEU A 350 -8.61 -20.72 8.12
C LEU A 350 -9.24 -20.18 9.40
N VAL A 351 -9.03 -18.92 9.74
CA VAL A 351 -9.64 -18.33 10.93
C VAL A 351 -11.16 -18.27 10.80
N GLN A 352 -11.70 -17.84 9.63
CA GLN A 352 -13.16 -17.86 9.46
C GLN A 352 -13.72 -19.28 9.47
N LYS A 353 -13.00 -20.29 8.95
CA LYS A 353 -13.36 -21.70 9.04
C LYS A 353 -13.36 -22.19 10.49
N LEU A 354 -12.32 -21.85 11.26
CA LEU A 354 -12.24 -22.15 12.69
C LEU A 354 -13.44 -21.62 13.47
N VAL A 355 -13.82 -20.35 13.25
CA VAL A 355 -14.95 -19.73 13.96
C VAL A 355 -16.26 -20.38 13.53
N ARG A 356 -16.51 -20.53 12.22
CA ARG A 356 -17.78 -21.05 11.72
C ARG A 356 -17.97 -22.53 12.02
N ALA A 357 -16.96 -23.34 11.76
CA ALA A 357 -17.04 -24.78 11.90
C ALA A 357 -16.54 -25.28 13.25
N GLY A 358 -15.44 -24.71 13.78
CA GLY A 358 -14.85 -25.13 15.06
C GLY A 358 -15.56 -24.54 16.28
N PHE A 359 -15.91 -23.24 16.27
CA PHE A 359 -16.69 -22.62 17.37
C PHE A 359 -18.19 -22.80 17.18
N GLY A 360 -18.66 -23.04 15.95
CA GLY A 360 -20.06 -23.28 15.63
C GLY A 360 -20.93 -22.00 15.62
N ASN A 361 -20.34 -20.83 15.31
CA ASN A 361 -21.05 -19.57 15.20
C ASN A 361 -20.45 -18.70 14.07
N ASN A 362 -21.02 -17.52 13.79
CA ASN A 362 -20.54 -16.59 12.77
C ASN A 362 -19.87 -15.33 13.35
N ASN A 363 -19.42 -15.35 14.61
CA ASN A 363 -18.73 -14.22 15.26
C ASN A 363 -17.28 -14.10 14.75
N VAL A 364 -17.11 -13.90 13.44
CA VAL A 364 -15.83 -13.62 12.80
C VAL A 364 -15.92 -12.29 12.08
N ASP A 365 -14.94 -11.41 12.30
CA ASP A 365 -14.84 -10.14 11.60
C ASP A 365 -13.36 -9.84 11.28
N THR A 366 -13.08 -8.75 10.59
CA THR A 366 -11.74 -8.38 10.14
C THR A 366 -11.54 -6.89 10.21
N CYS A 367 -10.28 -6.42 10.26
CA CYS A 367 -9.97 -4.99 10.25
C CYS A 367 -10.50 -4.24 9.02
N ALA A 368 -10.94 -4.93 7.96
CA ALA A 368 -11.68 -4.29 6.87
C ALA A 368 -13.00 -3.66 7.34
N ARG A 369 -13.52 -4.06 8.52
CA ARG A 369 -14.68 -3.45 9.19
C ARG A 369 -14.45 -1.97 9.41
N VAL A 370 -13.32 -1.61 9.98
CA VAL A 370 -12.96 -0.23 10.33
C VAL A 370 -12.28 0.53 9.17
N CYS A 371 -12.37 0.01 7.93
CA CYS A 371 -11.62 0.51 6.77
C CYS A 371 -12.51 0.68 5.52
N HIS A 372 -12.71 -0.39 4.76
CA HIS A 372 -13.39 -0.40 3.46
C HIS A 372 -14.68 -1.22 3.42
N SER A 373 -15.30 -1.54 4.57
CA SER A 373 -16.63 -2.18 4.57
C SER A 373 -17.69 -1.34 3.82
N PRO A 374 -17.70 0.02 3.87
CA PRO A 374 -18.58 0.83 3.04
C PRO A 374 -18.36 0.67 1.53
N THR A 375 -17.09 0.47 1.08
CA THR A 375 -16.80 0.13 -0.32
C THR A 375 -17.50 -1.17 -0.72
N GLY A 376 -17.40 -2.19 0.15
CA GLY A 376 -18.04 -3.48 -0.06
C GLY A 376 -19.55 -3.35 -0.24
N TYR A 377 -20.20 -2.64 0.67
CA TYR A 377 -21.65 -2.42 0.62
C TYR A 377 -22.07 -1.58 -0.60
N GLY A 378 -21.43 -0.42 -0.81
CA GLY A 378 -21.83 0.52 -1.86
C GLY A 378 -21.65 -0.03 -3.27
N LEU A 379 -20.49 -0.62 -3.60
CA LEU A 379 -20.22 -1.19 -4.92
C LEU A 379 -21.03 -2.46 -5.18
N LYS A 380 -21.25 -3.33 -4.16
CA LYS A 380 -22.10 -4.50 -4.28
C LYS A 380 -23.55 -4.10 -4.57
N THR A 381 -24.06 -3.08 -3.90
CA THR A 381 -25.42 -2.56 -4.08
C THR A 381 -25.61 -1.97 -5.46
N THR A 382 -24.65 -1.20 -5.99
CA THR A 382 -24.77 -0.47 -7.26
C THR A 382 -24.33 -1.29 -8.47
N LEU A 383 -23.18 -1.99 -8.39
CA LEU A 383 -22.53 -2.67 -9.51
C LEU A 383 -22.60 -4.21 -9.41
N GLY A 384 -22.83 -4.74 -8.21
CA GLY A 384 -22.96 -6.18 -7.94
C GLY A 384 -21.69 -6.87 -7.45
N THR A 385 -20.59 -6.14 -7.18
CA THR A 385 -19.35 -6.70 -6.65
C THR A 385 -18.67 -5.73 -5.69
N SER A 386 -17.98 -6.24 -4.68
CA SER A 386 -17.37 -5.47 -3.60
C SER A 386 -15.90 -5.09 -3.87
N ALA A 387 -15.57 -4.72 -5.10
CA ALA A 387 -14.19 -4.45 -5.50
C ALA A 387 -14.06 -3.34 -6.55
N GLY A 388 -12.87 -2.79 -6.68
CA GLY A 388 -12.51 -1.82 -7.71
C GLY A 388 -12.72 -2.35 -9.13
N THR A 389 -13.04 -1.46 -10.05
CA THR A 389 -13.46 -1.82 -11.41
C THR A 389 -12.30 -2.03 -12.37
N GLN A 390 -11.09 -1.55 -12.04
CA GLN A 390 -9.92 -1.51 -12.93
C GLN A 390 -8.67 -2.08 -12.27
N ASP A 391 -7.62 -2.28 -13.08
CA ASP A 391 -6.26 -2.44 -12.61
C ASP A 391 -5.52 -1.09 -12.52
N PHE A 392 -4.32 -1.09 -11.94
CA PHE A 392 -3.52 0.12 -11.81
C PHE A 392 -2.99 0.64 -13.15
N ALA A 393 -2.79 -0.26 -14.12
CA ALA A 393 -2.33 0.11 -15.45
C ALA A 393 -3.33 0.98 -16.21
N SER A 394 -4.60 0.82 -15.93
CA SER A 394 -5.70 1.59 -16.53
C SER A 394 -5.56 3.10 -16.34
N VAL A 395 -4.85 3.58 -15.30
CA VAL A 395 -4.63 5.03 -15.10
C VAL A 395 -3.89 5.68 -16.26
N ASP A 396 -3.09 4.94 -17.01
CA ASP A 396 -2.31 5.44 -18.15
C ASP A 396 -3.21 5.91 -19.32
N ASP A 397 -4.46 5.44 -19.38
CA ASP A 397 -5.46 5.80 -20.38
C ASP A 397 -6.49 6.84 -19.89
N ALA A 398 -6.36 7.34 -18.66
CA ALA A 398 -7.27 8.33 -18.12
C ALA A 398 -6.98 9.74 -18.67
N ASP A 399 -8.03 10.46 -19.07
CA ASP A 399 -7.96 11.87 -19.45
C ASP A 399 -8.18 12.80 -18.25
N VAL A 400 -9.07 12.37 -17.33
CA VAL A 400 -9.34 13.05 -16.07
C VAL A 400 -9.23 12.05 -14.92
N ILE A 401 -8.49 12.45 -13.90
CA ILE A 401 -8.31 11.70 -12.67
C ILE A 401 -8.95 12.46 -11.52
N VAL A 402 -9.88 11.81 -10.81
CA VAL A 402 -10.47 12.34 -9.58
C VAL A 402 -9.86 11.59 -8.40
N VAL A 403 -9.26 12.31 -7.47
CA VAL A 403 -8.75 11.76 -6.20
C VAL A 403 -9.61 12.32 -5.09
N ILE A 404 -10.33 11.46 -4.36
CA ILE A 404 -11.22 11.88 -3.28
C ILE A 404 -10.95 11.15 -1.99
N GLY A 405 -10.78 11.92 -0.91
CA GLY A 405 -10.53 11.37 0.43
C GLY A 405 -9.35 10.40 0.47
N ALA A 406 -8.30 10.67 -0.30
CA ALA A 406 -7.11 9.85 -0.44
C ALA A 406 -5.86 10.70 -0.61
N ASN A 407 -4.74 10.29 -0.02
CA ASN A 407 -3.42 10.79 -0.34
C ASN A 407 -2.55 9.65 -0.90
N PRO A 408 -2.59 9.40 -2.22
CA PRO A 408 -1.86 8.28 -2.82
C PRO A 408 -0.35 8.38 -2.63
N THR A 409 0.22 9.60 -2.55
CA THR A 409 1.66 9.82 -2.37
C THR A 409 2.18 9.23 -1.05
N ASP A 410 1.37 9.24 -0.01
CA ASP A 410 1.68 8.64 1.29
C ASP A 410 1.16 7.21 1.42
N GLY A 411 -0.10 6.98 1.02
CA GLY A 411 -0.81 5.70 1.21
C GLY A 411 -0.45 4.63 0.19
N HIS A 412 -0.24 5.00 -1.09
CA HIS A 412 0.01 4.10 -2.23
C HIS A 412 1.14 4.64 -3.13
N PRO A 413 2.36 4.86 -2.62
CA PRO A 413 3.37 5.70 -3.26
C PRO A 413 3.78 5.24 -4.67
N VAL A 414 3.85 3.93 -4.90
CA VAL A 414 4.24 3.37 -6.21
C VAL A 414 3.15 3.62 -7.25
N PHE A 415 1.89 3.45 -6.89
CA PHE A 415 0.76 3.79 -7.76
C PHE A 415 0.68 5.32 -8.00
N ALA A 416 0.93 6.14 -6.97
CA ALA A 416 0.98 7.60 -7.11
C ALA A 416 2.08 8.05 -8.09
N SER A 417 3.21 7.36 -8.14
CA SER A 417 4.26 7.66 -9.13
C SER A 417 3.79 7.42 -10.57
N ARG A 418 3.03 6.33 -10.80
CA ARG A 418 2.40 6.06 -12.10
C ARG A 418 1.35 7.13 -12.44
N MET A 419 0.49 7.48 -11.49
CA MET A 419 -0.50 8.56 -11.65
C MET A 419 0.17 9.90 -11.97
N LYS A 420 1.22 10.30 -11.25
CA LYS A 420 1.99 11.52 -11.53
C LYS A 420 2.62 11.51 -12.93
N ARG A 421 3.08 10.35 -13.42
CA ARG A 421 3.57 10.22 -14.80
C ARG A 421 2.46 10.54 -15.79
N ARG A 422 1.26 9.94 -15.64
CA ARG A 422 0.13 10.21 -16.53
C ARG A 422 -0.31 11.67 -16.50
N LEU A 423 -0.29 12.32 -15.32
CA LEU A 423 -0.60 13.73 -15.17
C LEU A 423 0.41 14.63 -15.91
N ARG A 424 1.71 14.33 -15.85
CA ARG A 424 2.73 15.03 -16.64
C ARG A 424 2.59 14.82 -18.15
N GLU A 425 1.98 13.70 -18.57
CA GLU A 425 1.66 13.41 -19.97
C GLU A 425 0.36 14.09 -20.46
N GLY A 426 -0.32 14.86 -19.60
CA GLY A 426 -1.43 15.76 -19.97
C GLY A 426 -2.81 15.34 -19.46
N ALA A 427 -2.94 14.32 -18.62
CA ALA A 427 -4.20 14.09 -17.92
C ALA A 427 -4.50 15.24 -16.94
N ARG A 428 -5.81 15.53 -16.75
CA ARG A 428 -6.32 16.58 -15.85
C ARG A 428 -6.60 15.98 -14.46
N LEU A 429 -6.54 16.81 -13.42
CA LEU A 429 -6.67 16.36 -12.03
C LEU A 429 -7.71 17.16 -11.25
N ILE A 430 -8.62 16.44 -10.58
CA ILE A 430 -9.53 16.98 -9.57
C ILE A 430 -9.18 16.34 -8.23
N VAL A 431 -8.90 17.15 -7.21
CA VAL A 431 -8.66 16.67 -5.83
C VAL A 431 -9.81 17.13 -4.94
N ILE A 432 -10.46 16.20 -4.25
CA ILE A 432 -11.53 16.46 -3.28
C ILE A 432 -11.05 15.97 -1.91
N ASP A 433 -10.47 16.87 -1.13
CA ASP A 433 -9.87 16.56 0.17
C ASP A 433 -9.79 17.83 1.03
N PRO A 434 -10.13 17.78 2.32
CA PRO A 434 -10.03 18.94 3.22
C PRO A 434 -8.61 19.46 3.39
N ARG A 435 -7.63 18.61 3.13
CA ARG A 435 -6.20 18.89 3.25
C ARG A 435 -5.58 19.12 1.87
N ARG A 436 -4.71 20.10 1.75
CA ARG A 436 -3.88 20.27 0.57
C ARG A 436 -2.83 19.16 0.50
N ILE A 437 -3.23 18.02 -0.08
CA ILE A 437 -2.34 16.88 -0.31
C ILE A 437 -1.28 17.19 -1.38
N ASP A 438 -0.22 16.40 -1.47
CA ASP A 438 0.90 16.67 -2.39
C ASP A 438 0.48 16.70 -3.86
N LEU A 439 -0.56 15.95 -4.26
CA LEU A 439 -1.07 15.97 -5.63
C LEU A 439 -1.74 17.29 -6.02
N VAL A 440 -2.17 18.13 -5.05
CA VAL A 440 -2.72 19.46 -5.38
C VAL A 440 -1.66 20.30 -6.08
N ARG A 441 -0.41 20.20 -5.60
CA ARG A 441 0.73 20.82 -6.26
C ARG A 441 2.03 20.13 -5.90
N THR A 442 2.70 19.55 -6.89
CA THR A 442 4.04 18.95 -6.78
C THR A 442 4.81 19.25 -8.08
N PRO A 443 6.13 19.03 -8.18
CA PRO A 443 6.87 19.36 -9.41
C PRO A 443 6.21 18.79 -10.67
N HIS A 444 5.87 19.71 -11.60
CA HIS A 444 5.22 19.41 -12.89
C HIS A 444 3.85 18.73 -12.81
N VAL A 445 3.17 18.81 -11.66
CA VAL A 445 1.77 18.38 -11.48
C VAL A 445 1.05 19.45 -10.67
N GLU A 446 -0.11 19.91 -11.15
CA GLU A 446 -1.00 20.83 -10.46
C GLU A 446 -2.44 20.39 -10.70
N ALA A 447 -3.27 20.37 -9.65
CA ALA A 447 -4.68 20.05 -9.79
C ALA A 447 -5.42 21.17 -10.52
N ASP A 448 -6.25 20.81 -11.48
CA ASP A 448 -7.15 21.76 -12.16
C ASP A 448 -8.19 22.31 -11.19
N TYR A 449 -8.66 21.43 -10.30
CA TYR A 449 -9.57 21.80 -9.21
C TYR A 449 -9.13 21.13 -7.91
N HIS A 450 -9.00 21.92 -6.84
CA HIS A 450 -8.95 21.42 -5.47
C HIS A 450 -10.24 21.87 -4.76
N LEU A 451 -11.04 20.89 -4.32
CA LEU A 451 -12.29 21.12 -3.60
C LEU A 451 -12.05 20.79 -2.11
N PRO A 452 -11.61 21.77 -1.28
CA PRO A 452 -11.26 21.53 0.12
C PRO A 452 -12.51 21.53 1.01
N LEU A 453 -13.33 20.49 0.88
CA LEU A 453 -14.59 20.37 1.61
C LEU A 453 -14.38 20.30 3.13
N LEU A 454 -15.38 20.77 3.88
CA LEU A 454 -15.44 20.53 5.32
C LEU A 454 -15.67 19.02 5.59
N PRO A 455 -14.91 18.37 6.49
CA PRO A 455 -15.08 16.96 6.81
C PRO A 455 -16.53 16.65 7.20
N GLY A 456 -17.08 15.54 6.67
CA GLY A 456 -18.47 15.13 6.89
C GLY A 456 -19.46 15.63 5.81
N THR A 457 -19.03 16.43 4.83
CA THR A 457 -19.91 16.99 3.78
C THR A 457 -19.73 16.31 2.41
N ASN A 458 -19.08 15.18 2.38
CA ASN A 458 -18.72 14.44 1.16
C ASN A 458 -19.92 14.12 0.26
N VAL A 459 -21.03 13.66 0.85
CA VAL A 459 -22.25 13.32 0.10
C VAL A 459 -22.83 14.58 -0.58
N ALA A 460 -22.80 15.73 0.09
CA ALA A 460 -23.29 16.98 -0.46
C ALA A 460 -22.48 17.43 -1.68
N ILE A 461 -21.14 17.32 -1.65
CA ILE A 461 -20.26 17.65 -2.79
C ILE A 461 -20.54 16.74 -4.00
N ILE A 462 -20.65 15.43 -3.79
CA ILE A 462 -20.91 14.49 -4.89
C ILE A 462 -22.31 14.69 -5.47
N ASN A 463 -23.31 14.95 -4.62
CA ASN A 463 -24.66 15.30 -5.09
C ASN A 463 -24.65 16.61 -5.88
N ALA A 464 -23.87 17.62 -5.47
CA ALA A 464 -23.74 18.87 -6.20
C ALA A 464 -23.06 18.69 -7.57
N MET A 465 -22.02 17.86 -7.66
CA MET A 465 -21.45 17.48 -8.96
C MET A 465 -22.48 16.75 -9.84
N ALA A 466 -23.23 15.82 -9.26
CA ALA A 466 -24.30 15.10 -9.95
C ALA A 466 -25.41 16.04 -10.41
N HIS A 467 -25.81 17.03 -9.60
CA HIS A 467 -26.78 18.06 -9.95
C HIS A 467 -26.38 18.82 -11.24
N VAL A 468 -25.12 19.23 -11.32
CA VAL A 468 -24.58 19.89 -12.54
C VAL A 468 -24.67 18.95 -13.74
N ILE A 469 -24.28 17.70 -13.59
CA ILE A 469 -24.29 16.70 -14.68
C ILE A 469 -25.72 16.47 -15.19
N VAL A 470 -26.68 16.33 -14.30
CA VAL A 470 -28.09 16.10 -14.65
C VAL A 470 -28.75 17.34 -15.27
N THR A 471 -28.60 18.52 -14.62
CA THR A 471 -29.30 19.75 -15.01
C THR A 471 -28.70 20.41 -16.26
N GLU A 472 -27.40 20.17 -16.52
CA GLU A 472 -26.74 20.70 -17.73
C GLU A 472 -26.74 19.67 -18.90
N GLY A 473 -27.39 18.51 -18.74
CA GLY A 473 -27.53 17.51 -19.82
C GLY A 473 -26.21 16.82 -20.18
N LEU A 474 -25.31 16.59 -19.21
CA LEU A 474 -24.00 15.99 -19.40
C LEU A 474 -24.01 14.45 -19.18
N ILE A 475 -25.18 13.84 -19.21
CA ILE A 475 -25.39 12.40 -19.02
C ILE A 475 -25.06 11.65 -20.31
N ASP A 476 -24.39 10.49 -20.23
CA ASP A 476 -24.32 9.52 -21.32
C ASP A 476 -25.63 8.70 -21.38
N GLU A 477 -26.64 9.26 -22.07
CA GLU A 477 -27.96 8.64 -22.19
C GLU A 477 -27.94 7.26 -22.85
N ASN A 478 -26.99 7.02 -23.75
CA ASN A 478 -26.88 5.72 -24.43
C ASN A 478 -26.39 4.67 -23.46
N TYR A 479 -25.32 4.99 -22.71
CA TYR A 479 -24.80 4.09 -21.70
C TYR A 479 -25.85 3.77 -20.62
N VAL A 480 -26.53 4.79 -20.10
CA VAL A 480 -27.56 4.61 -19.06
C VAL A 480 -28.68 3.69 -19.57
N ARG A 481 -29.20 3.93 -20.80
CA ARG A 481 -30.27 3.13 -21.40
C ARG A 481 -29.85 1.67 -21.58
N GLU A 482 -28.65 1.43 -22.04
CA GLU A 482 -28.17 0.08 -22.35
C GLU A 482 -27.74 -0.69 -21.08
N ARG A 483 -27.16 -0.03 -20.11
CA ARG A 483 -26.42 -0.64 -19.02
C ARG A 483 -27.10 -0.58 -17.64
N CYS A 484 -28.00 0.39 -17.42
CA CYS A 484 -28.57 0.67 -16.11
C CYS A 484 -30.07 0.35 -16.03
N ASP A 485 -30.59 0.29 -14.80
CA ASP A 485 -32.01 0.25 -14.52
C ASP A 485 -32.60 1.65 -14.70
N LEU A 486 -33.61 1.78 -15.59
CA LEU A 486 -34.14 3.08 -15.98
C LEU A 486 -35.06 3.68 -14.91
N ASP A 487 -35.81 2.86 -14.18
CA ASP A 487 -36.72 3.35 -13.12
C ASP A 487 -35.89 3.90 -11.95
N ASP A 488 -34.82 3.22 -11.57
CA ASP A 488 -33.86 3.69 -10.57
C ASP A 488 -33.16 4.98 -11.04
N PHE A 489 -32.73 5.04 -12.30
CA PHE A 489 -32.11 6.24 -12.88
C PHE A 489 -33.05 7.45 -12.86
N GLU A 490 -34.30 7.32 -13.36
CA GLU A 490 -35.27 8.41 -13.37
C GLU A 490 -35.59 8.93 -11.96
N SER A 491 -35.65 8.01 -11.00
CA SER A 491 -35.90 8.37 -9.59
C SER A 491 -34.72 9.16 -9.01
N TRP A 492 -33.50 8.70 -9.27
CA TRP A 492 -32.29 9.39 -8.86
C TRP A 492 -32.10 10.73 -9.58
N ALA A 493 -32.33 10.79 -10.88
CA ALA A 493 -32.18 12.03 -11.66
C ALA A 493 -33.15 13.12 -11.15
N ARG A 494 -34.42 12.77 -10.84
CA ARG A 494 -35.37 13.70 -10.22
C ARG A 494 -34.93 14.19 -8.85
N PHE A 495 -34.39 13.28 -8.02
CA PHE A 495 -33.86 13.63 -6.70
C PHE A 495 -32.68 14.60 -6.82
N ILE A 496 -31.74 14.32 -7.68
CA ILE A 496 -30.54 15.14 -7.88
C ILE A 496 -30.84 16.50 -8.56
N ALA A 497 -31.88 16.58 -9.42
CA ALA A 497 -32.26 17.83 -10.07
C ALA A 497 -32.91 18.87 -9.12
N ASP A 498 -33.25 18.47 -7.89
CA ASP A 498 -33.76 19.42 -6.89
C ASP A 498 -32.67 20.47 -6.57
N GLU A 499 -33.10 21.75 -6.50
CA GLU A 499 -32.23 22.92 -6.29
C GLU A 499 -31.44 22.84 -4.99
N ARG A 500 -31.93 22.13 -3.97
CA ARG A 500 -31.20 21.90 -2.71
C ARG A 500 -29.85 21.19 -2.89
N HIS A 501 -29.65 20.53 -4.02
CA HIS A 501 -28.40 19.87 -4.37
C HIS A 501 -27.50 20.73 -5.30
N SER A 502 -27.95 21.94 -5.69
CA SER A 502 -27.13 22.83 -6.50
C SER A 502 -25.83 23.19 -5.77
N PRO A 503 -24.73 23.42 -6.50
CA PRO A 503 -23.48 23.90 -5.90
C PRO A 503 -23.67 25.12 -5.03
N GLU A 504 -24.53 26.05 -5.44
CA GLU A 504 -24.85 27.29 -4.72
C GLU A 504 -25.59 27.02 -3.41
N ALA A 505 -26.49 26.05 -3.38
CA ALA A 505 -27.23 25.69 -2.17
C ALA A 505 -26.35 25.01 -1.10
N VAL A 506 -25.27 24.37 -1.50
CA VAL A 506 -24.37 23.64 -0.58
C VAL A 506 -23.03 24.34 -0.35
N GLU A 507 -22.79 25.51 -0.93
CA GLU A 507 -21.53 26.26 -0.79
C GLU A 507 -21.20 26.55 0.68
N ASP A 508 -22.12 27.12 1.43
CA ASP A 508 -21.94 27.42 2.87
C ASP A 508 -21.78 26.14 3.72
N LEU A 509 -22.45 25.06 3.35
CA LEU A 509 -22.36 23.76 4.05
C LEU A 509 -21.01 23.10 3.85
N THR A 510 -20.49 23.14 2.64
CA THR A 510 -19.28 22.40 2.24
C THR A 510 -18.00 23.24 2.37
N GLY A 511 -18.12 24.56 2.36
CA GLY A 511 -17.01 25.50 2.30
C GLY A 511 -16.33 25.57 0.93
N VAL A 512 -16.91 24.94 -0.10
CA VAL A 512 -16.33 24.88 -1.45
C VAL A 512 -17.08 25.82 -2.39
N PRO A 513 -16.39 26.74 -3.10
CA PRO A 513 -17.03 27.67 -4.03
C PRO A 513 -17.84 26.94 -5.12
N ALA A 514 -19.08 27.37 -5.32
CA ALA A 514 -19.99 26.76 -6.32
C ALA A 514 -19.39 26.71 -7.72
N ALA A 515 -18.65 27.76 -8.11
CA ALA A 515 -17.96 27.83 -9.40
C ALA A 515 -16.95 26.68 -9.59
N ASP A 516 -16.22 26.30 -8.53
CA ASP A 516 -15.22 25.23 -8.59
C ASP A 516 -15.91 23.87 -8.69
N VAL A 517 -17.01 23.65 -7.96
CA VAL A 517 -17.82 22.43 -8.05
C VAL A 517 -18.38 22.26 -9.46
N ARG A 518 -18.93 23.35 -10.07
CA ARG A 518 -19.42 23.33 -11.46
C ARG A 518 -18.30 23.04 -12.45
N GLY A 519 -17.14 23.68 -12.29
CA GLY A 519 -15.99 23.46 -13.14
C GLY A 519 -15.49 22.02 -13.08
N ALA A 520 -15.37 21.48 -11.88
CA ALA A 520 -14.94 20.09 -11.65
C ALA A 520 -15.94 19.08 -12.24
N ALA A 521 -17.24 19.28 -12.02
CA ALA A 521 -18.29 18.42 -12.57
C ALA A 521 -18.28 18.39 -14.10
N ARG A 522 -18.17 19.57 -14.74
CA ARG A 522 -18.07 19.69 -16.21
C ARG A 522 -16.80 19.03 -16.76
N LEU A 523 -15.65 19.22 -16.05
CA LEU A 523 -14.40 18.59 -16.44
C LEU A 523 -14.52 17.06 -16.40
N TYR A 524 -15.09 16.51 -15.33
CA TYR A 524 -15.30 15.08 -15.18
C TYR A 524 -16.24 14.51 -16.24
N ALA A 525 -17.39 15.16 -16.46
CA ALA A 525 -18.44 14.63 -17.36
C ALA A 525 -18.09 14.73 -18.85
N ASN A 526 -17.28 15.73 -19.25
CA ASN A 526 -16.86 15.91 -20.65
C ASN A 526 -15.57 15.18 -21.02
N ALA A 527 -14.98 14.44 -20.11
CA ALA A 527 -13.78 13.64 -20.39
C ALA A 527 -14.10 12.43 -21.29
N GLY A 528 -13.18 12.08 -22.16
CA GLY A 528 -13.26 10.81 -22.89
C GLY A 528 -13.18 9.61 -21.94
N ASN A 529 -12.23 9.67 -20.98
CA ASN A 529 -12.04 8.69 -19.92
C ASN A 529 -11.83 9.41 -18.58
N ALA A 530 -12.71 9.21 -17.60
CA ALA A 530 -12.56 9.75 -16.26
C ALA A 530 -12.55 8.65 -15.21
N ALA A 531 -11.52 8.61 -14.38
CA ALA A 531 -11.32 7.62 -13.34
C ALA A 531 -11.42 8.26 -11.95
N ILE A 532 -12.18 7.63 -11.05
CA ILE A 532 -12.27 8.01 -9.63
C ILE A 532 -11.40 7.07 -8.80
N TYR A 533 -10.46 7.63 -8.03
CA TYR A 533 -9.66 6.94 -7.03
C TYR A 533 -9.98 7.51 -5.66
N TYR A 534 -10.35 6.64 -4.70
CA TYR A 534 -10.77 7.10 -3.38
C TYR A 534 -10.17 6.27 -2.25
N GLY A 535 -10.12 6.86 -1.07
CA GLY A 535 -9.56 6.24 0.12
C GLY A 535 -10.48 6.33 1.34
N LEU A 536 -9.85 6.26 2.51
CA LEU A 536 -10.52 6.24 3.82
C LEU A 536 -11.25 7.54 4.15
N GLY A 537 -10.86 8.67 3.54
CA GLY A 537 -11.60 9.94 3.64
C GLY A 537 -12.98 9.92 2.96
N VAL A 538 -13.33 8.79 2.31
CA VAL A 538 -14.69 8.48 1.83
C VAL A 538 -15.38 7.48 2.75
N THR A 539 -14.70 6.42 3.14
CA THR A 539 -15.34 5.27 3.81
C THR A 539 -15.47 5.44 5.32
N GLU A 540 -14.57 6.16 5.97
CA GLU A 540 -14.55 6.33 7.43
C GLU A 540 -15.39 7.55 7.87
N HIS A 541 -16.66 7.55 7.43
CA HIS A 541 -17.70 8.52 7.76
C HIS A 541 -19.01 7.83 8.10
N SER A 542 -19.90 8.50 8.83
CA SER A 542 -21.27 8.01 9.13
C SER A 542 -22.09 7.72 7.87
N GLN A 543 -21.76 8.32 6.74
CA GLN A 543 -22.35 8.08 5.43
C GLN A 543 -21.36 7.50 4.40
N GLY A 544 -20.36 6.73 4.81
CA GLY A 544 -19.37 6.15 3.92
C GLY A 544 -19.98 5.30 2.81
N SER A 545 -20.95 4.46 3.14
CA SER A 545 -21.71 3.62 2.17
C SER A 545 -22.49 4.46 1.18
N THR A 546 -23.14 5.54 1.63
CA THR A 546 -23.88 6.47 0.77
C THR A 546 -22.94 7.19 -0.19
N MET A 547 -21.75 7.58 0.29
CA MET A 547 -20.75 8.23 -0.53
C MET A 547 -20.23 7.33 -1.65
N VAL A 548 -19.95 6.06 -1.37
CA VAL A 548 -19.52 5.07 -2.38
C VAL A 548 -20.61 4.88 -3.45
N MET A 549 -21.87 4.79 -3.03
CA MET A 549 -23.01 4.73 -3.97
C MET A 549 -23.11 6.00 -4.84
N GLY A 550 -22.87 7.19 -4.27
CA GLY A 550 -22.85 8.45 -5.00
C GLY A 550 -21.80 8.50 -6.10
N MET A 551 -20.57 8.05 -5.81
CA MET A 551 -19.51 7.94 -6.82
C MET A 551 -19.84 6.93 -7.92
N ALA A 552 -20.46 5.80 -7.57
CA ALA A 552 -20.93 4.83 -8.56
C ALA A 552 -22.03 5.41 -9.46
N ASN A 553 -22.96 6.21 -8.89
CA ASN A 553 -23.96 6.93 -9.66
C ASN A 553 -23.32 7.91 -10.67
N LEU A 554 -22.33 8.71 -10.24
CA LEU A 554 -21.60 9.62 -11.15
C LEU A 554 -20.96 8.86 -12.30
N ALA A 555 -20.26 7.77 -12.01
CA ALA A 555 -19.55 6.98 -13.01
C ALA A 555 -20.53 6.30 -13.99
N MET A 556 -21.67 5.80 -13.51
CA MET A 556 -22.73 5.23 -14.36
C MET A 556 -23.39 6.31 -15.22
N ALA A 557 -23.72 7.48 -14.67
CA ALA A 557 -24.38 8.56 -15.39
C ALA A 557 -23.53 9.11 -16.54
N THR A 558 -22.23 9.08 -16.43
CA THR A 558 -21.26 9.58 -17.43
C THR A 558 -20.62 8.48 -18.26
N GLY A 559 -21.08 7.22 -18.14
CA GLY A 559 -20.56 6.09 -18.89
C GLY A 559 -19.12 5.70 -18.52
N ASN A 560 -18.59 6.10 -17.37
CA ASN A 560 -17.20 5.89 -16.94
C ASN A 560 -16.98 4.56 -16.21
N ILE A 561 -17.52 3.43 -16.71
CA ILE A 561 -17.27 2.06 -16.21
C ILE A 561 -17.19 1.08 -17.39
N GLY A 562 -16.25 0.12 -17.32
CA GLY A 562 -16.16 -1.01 -18.24
C GLY A 562 -15.22 -0.82 -19.43
N ARG A 563 -14.34 0.18 -19.41
CA ARG A 563 -13.24 0.35 -20.35
C ARG A 563 -11.98 0.86 -19.63
N SER A 564 -10.83 0.87 -20.27
CA SER A 564 -9.60 1.39 -19.70
C SER A 564 -9.67 2.90 -19.46
N GLY A 565 -9.00 3.40 -18.47
CA GLY A 565 -8.93 4.82 -18.14
C GLY A 565 -10.12 5.38 -17.34
N VAL A 566 -11.06 4.53 -16.91
CA VAL A 566 -12.26 4.94 -16.18
C VAL A 566 -12.43 4.18 -14.85
N GLY A 567 -13.56 4.29 -14.21
CA GLY A 567 -14.02 3.42 -13.13
C GLY A 567 -14.09 4.07 -11.76
N VAL A 568 -14.54 3.26 -10.79
CA VAL A 568 -14.63 3.59 -9.37
C VAL A 568 -13.65 2.66 -8.64
N ASN A 569 -12.53 3.23 -8.20
CA ASN A 569 -11.34 2.48 -7.82
C ASN A 569 -10.92 2.77 -6.38
N PRO A 570 -11.30 1.92 -5.40
CA PRO A 570 -10.88 2.07 -4.02
C PRO A 570 -9.37 1.82 -3.87
N LEU A 571 -8.66 2.76 -3.28
CA LEU A 571 -7.28 2.59 -2.86
C LEU A 571 -7.27 1.92 -1.47
N ARG A 572 -7.55 0.62 -1.44
CA ARG A 572 -7.58 -0.17 -0.21
C ARG A 572 -6.22 -0.13 0.50
N GLY A 573 -6.25 0.09 1.82
CA GLY A 573 -5.06 0.44 2.60
C GLY A 573 -4.04 -0.68 2.72
N GLN A 574 -4.39 -1.78 3.40
CA GLN A 574 -3.48 -2.87 3.73
C GLN A 574 -3.21 -3.78 2.51
N ASN A 575 -2.12 -4.53 2.61
CA ASN A 575 -1.64 -5.45 1.57
C ASN A 575 -2.63 -6.54 1.17
N ASN A 576 -3.49 -6.99 2.10
CA ASN A 576 -4.49 -8.04 1.86
C ASN A 576 -5.91 -7.66 2.32
N VAL A 577 -6.25 -6.36 2.39
CA VAL A 577 -7.61 -5.97 2.81
C VAL A 577 -8.68 -6.40 1.80
N GLN A 578 -8.35 -6.45 0.52
CA GLN A 578 -9.24 -7.03 -0.49
C GLN A 578 -9.41 -8.52 -0.23
N GLY A 579 -8.31 -9.25 -0.04
CA GLY A 579 -8.32 -10.69 0.18
C GLY A 579 -9.01 -11.12 1.48
N SER A 580 -8.85 -10.39 2.56
CA SER A 580 -9.56 -10.71 3.81
C SER A 580 -11.09 -10.63 3.64
N CYS A 581 -11.58 -9.69 2.84
CA CYS A 581 -13.00 -9.64 2.45
C CYS A 581 -13.37 -10.81 1.53
N ASP A 582 -12.51 -11.09 0.51
CA ASP A 582 -12.74 -12.17 -0.47
C ASP A 582 -12.88 -13.54 0.21
N MET A 583 -12.13 -13.76 1.31
CA MET A 583 -12.08 -15.02 2.07
C MET A 583 -13.26 -15.21 3.05
N GLY A 584 -14.19 -14.26 3.13
CA GLY A 584 -15.41 -14.41 3.96
C GLY A 584 -15.20 -14.13 5.44
N SER A 585 -14.33 -13.19 5.78
CA SER A 585 -14.07 -12.81 7.18
C SER A 585 -15.10 -11.84 7.78
N PHE A 586 -16.19 -11.55 7.06
CA PHE A 586 -17.31 -10.80 7.63
C PHE A 586 -18.36 -11.72 8.27
N PRO A 587 -19.01 -11.31 9.37
CA PRO A 587 -19.93 -12.17 10.10
C PRO A 587 -21.15 -12.63 9.29
N HIS A 588 -21.48 -11.94 8.21
CA HIS A 588 -22.65 -12.20 7.35
C HIS A 588 -22.32 -12.84 6.01
N GLU A 589 -21.04 -13.10 5.70
CA GLU A 589 -20.63 -13.59 4.38
C GLU A 589 -19.62 -14.74 4.45
N PHE A 590 -19.83 -15.77 3.63
CA PHE A 590 -18.81 -16.75 3.24
C PHE A 590 -17.87 -16.16 2.19
N SER A 591 -16.81 -16.89 1.84
CA SER A 591 -15.90 -16.47 0.78
C SER A 591 -16.62 -16.18 -0.55
N GLY A 592 -16.16 -15.14 -1.25
CA GLY A 592 -16.79 -14.65 -2.47
C GLY A 592 -18.08 -13.86 -2.25
N TYR A 593 -18.23 -13.21 -1.07
CA TYR A 593 -19.33 -12.28 -0.75
C TYR A 593 -20.73 -12.91 -0.75
N ARG A 594 -20.86 -14.19 -0.41
CA ARG A 594 -22.13 -14.92 -0.37
C ARG A 594 -22.68 -14.95 1.05
N HIS A 595 -23.94 -14.54 1.21
CA HIS A 595 -24.55 -14.38 2.52
C HIS A 595 -24.72 -15.72 3.27
N VAL A 596 -24.46 -15.73 4.58
CA VAL A 596 -24.55 -16.95 5.41
C VAL A 596 -25.98 -17.54 5.47
N SER A 597 -27.01 -16.70 5.28
CA SER A 597 -28.42 -17.14 5.22
C SER A 597 -28.84 -17.74 3.88
N ASP A 598 -27.97 -17.70 2.84
CA ASP A 598 -28.22 -18.40 1.58
C ASP A 598 -28.06 -19.90 1.78
N ASP A 599 -29.18 -20.62 1.75
CA ASP A 599 -29.24 -22.05 2.04
C ASP A 599 -28.38 -22.89 1.09
N ALA A 600 -28.35 -22.53 -0.22
CA ALA A 600 -27.56 -23.26 -1.21
C ALA A 600 -26.05 -23.12 -0.95
N THR A 601 -25.61 -21.88 -0.66
CA THR A 601 -24.22 -21.62 -0.29
C THR A 601 -23.85 -22.32 1.03
N ARG A 602 -24.68 -22.17 2.07
CA ARG A 602 -24.40 -22.79 3.38
C ARG A 602 -24.29 -24.31 3.28
N GLN A 603 -25.22 -24.98 2.60
CA GLN A 603 -25.22 -26.43 2.43
C GLN A 603 -23.98 -26.90 1.67
N MET A 604 -23.46 -26.12 0.71
CA MET A 604 -22.22 -26.43 0.01
C MET A 604 -21.02 -26.44 0.99
N PHE A 605 -20.93 -25.45 1.87
CA PHE A 605 -19.89 -25.42 2.89
C PHE A 605 -20.07 -26.51 3.95
N GLU A 606 -21.31 -26.79 4.41
CA GLU A 606 -21.64 -27.88 5.32
C GLU A 606 -21.24 -29.26 4.76
N ALA A 607 -21.54 -29.50 3.49
CA ALA A 607 -21.16 -30.74 2.81
C ALA A 607 -19.65 -30.89 2.70
N PHE A 608 -18.92 -29.79 2.50
CA PHE A 608 -17.46 -29.83 2.36
C PHE A 608 -16.75 -29.93 3.71
N TRP A 609 -17.19 -29.20 4.73
CA TRP A 609 -16.58 -29.17 6.07
C TRP A 609 -17.08 -30.27 6.99
N GLY A 610 -18.18 -30.95 6.64
CA GLY A 610 -18.73 -32.07 7.39
C GLY A 610 -19.42 -31.70 8.71
N VAL A 611 -19.78 -30.45 8.90
CA VAL A 611 -20.43 -29.92 10.11
C VAL A 611 -21.59 -28.98 9.75
N PRO A 612 -22.64 -28.92 10.60
CA PRO A 612 -23.70 -27.92 10.42
C PRO A 612 -23.19 -26.52 10.72
N LEU A 613 -23.62 -25.51 9.91
CA LEU A 613 -23.23 -24.13 10.05
C LEU A 613 -24.41 -23.24 10.45
N ASP A 614 -24.12 -22.18 11.21
CA ASP A 614 -25.12 -21.21 11.59
C ASP A 614 -25.60 -20.41 10.36
N ARG A 615 -26.91 -20.18 10.28
CA ARG A 615 -27.53 -19.39 9.21
C ARG A 615 -27.63 -17.89 9.51
N ASP A 616 -27.52 -17.54 10.79
CA ASP A 616 -27.68 -16.16 11.25
C ASP A 616 -26.34 -15.42 11.24
N PRO A 617 -26.29 -14.16 10.80
CA PRO A 617 -25.10 -13.34 10.91
C PRO A 617 -24.58 -13.25 12.34
N GLY A 618 -23.26 -13.29 12.51
CA GLY A 618 -22.61 -13.10 13.79
C GLY A 618 -22.41 -11.64 14.18
N LEU A 619 -21.74 -11.43 15.31
CA LEU A 619 -21.36 -10.11 15.81
C LEU A 619 -20.24 -9.49 14.97
N ARG A 620 -20.31 -8.18 14.75
CA ARG A 620 -19.24 -7.33 14.22
C ARG A 620 -18.27 -6.97 15.35
N ILE A 621 -17.05 -6.54 15.07
CA ILE A 621 -16.05 -6.14 16.08
C ILE A 621 -16.64 -5.18 17.13
N PRO A 622 -17.28 -4.05 16.79
CA PRO A 622 -17.87 -3.17 17.79
C PRO A 622 -18.91 -3.90 18.68
N ASN A 623 -19.76 -4.73 18.07
CA ASN A 623 -20.78 -5.46 18.81
C ASN A 623 -20.21 -6.58 19.71
N MET A 624 -19.06 -7.20 19.35
CA MET A 624 -18.38 -8.14 20.24
C MET A 624 -17.90 -7.43 21.52
N LEU A 625 -17.44 -6.18 21.39
CA LEU A 625 -17.02 -5.36 22.54
C LEU A 625 -18.21 -4.92 23.39
N ASP A 626 -19.33 -4.49 22.76
CA ASP A 626 -20.59 -4.16 23.46
C ASP A 626 -21.08 -5.36 24.28
N GLU A 627 -21.16 -6.55 23.67
CA GLU A 627 -21.59 -7.78 24.31
C GLU A 627 -20.61 -8.27 25.39
N ALA A 628 -19.31 -7.95 25.24
CA ALA A 628 -18.33 -8.25 26.28
C ALA A 628 -18.57 -7.40 27.54
N VAL A 629 -18.81 -6.10 27.38
CA VAL A 629 -19.17 -5.17 28.48
C VAL A 629 -20.48 -5.60 29.10
N ALA A 630 -21.48 -5.99 28.29
CA ALA A 630 -22.77 -6.51 28.76
C ALA A 630 -22.68 -7.88 29.47
N GLY A 631 -21.59 -8.62 29.28
CA GLY A 631 -21.28 -9.87 29.97
C GLY A 631 -21.65 -11.16 29.23
N SER A 632 -22.13 -11.09 27.99
CA SER A 632 -22.53 -12.23 27.16
C SER A 632 -21.42 -12.78 26.28
N PHE A 633 -20.39 -11.96 25.92
CA PHE A 633 -19.23 -12.34 25.11
C PHE A 633 -17.98 -12.41 25.99
N LYS A 634 -17.26 -13.55 26.01
CA LYS A 634 -16.25 -13.84 27.02
C LYS A 634 -14.92 -14.37 26.47
N GLY A 635 -14.85 -14.76 25.22
CA GLY A 635 -13.62 -15.28 24.63
C GLY A 635 -13.37 -14.76 23.22
N LEU A 636 -12.14 -14.33 22.95
CA LEU A 636 -11.77 -13.75 21.65
C LEU A 636 -10.41 -14.28 21.18
N TYR A 637 -10.35 -14.77 19.93
CA TYR A 637 -9.12 -15.09 19.22
C TYR A 637 -8.80 -13.98 18.21
N ILE A 638 -7.64 -13.37 18.33
CA ILE A 638 -7.20 -12.24 17.51
C ILE A 638 -5.92 -12.64 16.74
N GLN A 639 -5.96 -12.59 15.42
CA GLN A 639 -4.80 -12.87 14.58
C GLN A 639 -4.29 -11.60 13.90
N GLY A 640 -3.10 -11.12 14.29
CA GLY A 640 -2.37 -10.05 13.61
C GLY A 640 -3.01 -8.65 13.67
N GLU A 641 -3.81 -8.37 14.69
CA GLU A 641 -4.48 -7.08 14.89
C GLU A 641 -4.20 -6.46 16.26
N ASP A 642 -4.12 -5.14 16.30
CA ASP A 642 -3.95 -4.33 17.51
C ASP A 642 -5.15 -3.42 17.73
N ILE A 643 -6.32 -4.02 18.07
CA ILE A 643 -7.59 -3.33 18.20
C ILE A 643 -7.60 -2.30 19.32
N ALA A 644 -6.79 -2.47 20.37
CA ALA A 644 -6.68 -1.50 21.46
C ALA A 644 -6.06 -0.17 21.00
N GLN A 645 -5.26 -0.17 19.92
CA GLN A 645 -4.72 1.04 19.30
C GLN A 645 -5.49 1.47 18.05
N SER A 646 -6.01 0.53 17.25
CA SER A 646 -6.60 0.83 15.93
C SER A 646 -8.07 1.25 15.99
N ASP A 647 -8.86 0.71 16.92
CA ASP A 647 -10.30 0.91 16.96
C ASP A 647 -10.69 2.21 17.69
N PRO A 648 -11.82 2.84 17.35
CA PRO A 648 -12.24 4.12 17.94
C PRO A 648 -12.67 3.95 19.38
N ASP A 649 -12.73 5.04 20.12
CA ASP A 649 -13.09 5.04 21.55
C ASP A 649 -12.26 4.00 22.33
N THR A 650 -10.97 4.25 22.46
CA THR A 650 -10.02 3.34 23.14
C THR A 650 -10.52 2.93 24.53
N GLN A 651 -11.28 3.79 25.23
CA GLN A 651 -11.80 3.47 26.57
C GLN A 651 -12.84 2.36 26.51
N HIS A 652 -13.75 2.41 25.54
CA HIS A 652 -14.74 1.35 25.31
C HIS A 652 -14.09 0.04 24.86
N VAL A 653 -13.15 0.11 23.93
CA VAL A 653 -12.41 -1.07 23.43
C VAL A 653 -11.69 -1.79 24.57
N THR A 654 -10.96 -1.06 25.41
CA THR A 654 -10.22 -1.64 26.53
C THR A 654 -11.15 -2.18 27.62
N ALA A 655 -12.28 -1.52 27.88
CA ALA A 655 -13.30 -2.03 28.78
C ALA A 655 -13.88 -3.37 28.29
N GLY A 656 -14.17 -3.50 26.99
CA GLY A 656 -14.61 -4.75 26.36
C GLY A 656 -13.58 -5.87 26.51
N LEU A 657 -12.30 -5.59 26.20
CA LEU A 657 -11.21 -6.55 26.36
C LEU A 657 -11.03 -7.00 27.83
N MET A 658 -11.07 -6.08 28.78
CA MET A 658 -10.97 -6.39 30.22
C MET A 658 -12.15 -7.22 30.76
N ALA A 659 -13.32 -7.12 30.13
CA ALA A 659 -14.52 -7.88 30.54
C ALA A 659 -14.52 -9.35 30.07
N MET A 660 -13.60 -9.71 29.18
CA MET A 660 -13.46 -11.08 28.66
C MET A 660 -12.71 -11.99 29.64
N GLU A 661 -13.09 -13.27 29.67
CA GLU A 661 -12.44 -14.28 30.52
C GLU A 661 -11.21 -14.92 29.85
N CYS A 662 -11.13 -14.90 28.51
CA CYS A 662 -9.96 -15.39 27.76
C CYS A 662 -9.81 -14.62 26.45
N VAL A 663 -8.71 -13.89 26.30
CA VAL A 663 -8.28 -13.30 25.03
C VAL A 663 -6.99 -13.99 24.60
N VAL A 664 -7.03 -14.57 23.41
CA VAL A 664 -5.87 -15.20 22.76
C VAL A 664 -5.42 -14.29 21.61
N ILE A 665 -4.18 -13.82 21.64
CA ILE A 665 -3.61 -13.01 20.58
C ILE A 665 -2.49 -13.78 19.88
N GLN A 666 -2.50 -13.76 18.56
CA GLN A 666 -1.42 -14.24 17.71
C GLN A 666 -0.80 -13.05 16.98
N ASP A 667 0.40 -12.66 17.34
CA ASP A 667 1.10 -11.50 16.75
C ASP A 667 2.63 -11.68 16.82
N ILE A 668 3.34 -10.80 16.14
CA ILE A 668 4.81 -10.82 16.09
C ILE A 668 5.46 -10.02 17.23
N PHE A 669 4.71 -9.10 17.86
CA PHE A 669 5.16 -8.24 18.96
C PHE A 669 4.10 -8.17 20.06
N LEU A 670 4.54 -7.91 21.30
CA LEU A 670 3.62 -7.46 22.34
C LEU A 670 3.13 -6.04 21.98
N ASN A 671 1.93 -5.99 21.42
CA ASN A 671 1.23 -4.78 21.03
C ASN A 671 0.30 -4.27 22.16
N GLU A 672 -0.48 -3.21 21.93
CA GLU A 672 -1.36 -2.64 22.96
C GLU A 672 -2.49 -3.62 23.37
N THR A 673 -3.02 -4.40 22.43
CA THR A 673 -4.03 -5.42 22.69
C THR A 673 -3.50 -6.54 23.57
N ALA A 674 -2.20 -6.87 23.45
CA ALA A 674 -1.57 -7.89 24.29
C ALA A 674 -1.58 -7.55 25.80
N LYS A 675 -1.75 -6.28 26.18
CA LYS A 675 -1.93 -5.88 27.57
C LYS A 675 -3.16 -6.52 28.23
N TYR A 676 -4.17 -6.84 27.41
CA TYR A 676 -5.45 -7.42 27.84
C TYR A 676 -5.59 -8.90 27.49
N ALA A 677 -4.59 -9.52 26.88
CA ALA A 677 -4.62 -10.93 26.49
C ALA A 677 -4.20 -11.86 27.63
N HIS A 678 -4.67 -13.09 27.60
CA HIS A 678 -4.34 -14.18 28.54
C HIS A 678 -3.37 -15.18 27.92
N VAL A 679 -3.39 -15.34 26.60
CA VAL A 679 -2.51 -16.20 25.83
C VAL A 679 -1.91 -15.40 24.70
N PHE A 680 -0.59 -15.48 24.52
CA PHE A 680 0.14 -14.91 23.39
C PHE A 680 0.78 -16.04 22.58
N LEU A 681 0.44 -16.12 21.31
CA LEU A 681 0.98 -17.08 20.34
C LEU A 681 1.89 -16.33 19.36
N PRO A 682 3.18 -16.71 19.22
CA PRO A 682 4.09 -16.06 18.29
C PRO A 682 3.59 -16.13 16.85
N GLY A 683 3.50 -14.99 16.20
CA GLY A 683 3.14 -14.87 14.77
C GLY A 683 4.35 -14.90 13.85
N SER A 684 4.09 -15.06 12.54
CA SER A 684 5.08 -15.03 11.47
C SER A 684 4.96 -13.80 10.58
N SER A 685 6.09 -13.20 10.20
CA SER A 685 6.13 -12.13 9.21
C SER A 685 5.94 -12.68 7.78
N PHE A 686 5.73 -11.80 6.80
CA PHE A 686 5.61 -12.17 5.39
C PHE A 686 6.85 -12.87 4.81
N LEU A 687 8.01 -12.73 5.44
CA LEU A 687 9.25 -13.41 5.05
C LEU A 687 9.33 -14.87 5.54
N GLU A 688 8.47 -15.23 6.50
CA GLU A 688 8.53 -16.49 7.22
C GLU A 688 7.47 -17.53 6.77
N LYS A 689 6.64 -17.18 5.77
CA LYS A 689 5.49 -18.00 5.35
C LYS A 689 5.26 -18.02 3.85
N ASP A 690 4.59 -19.08 3.38
CA ASP A 690 3.98 -19.14 2.05
C ASP A 690 2.51 -18.74 2.12
N GLY A 691 1.98 -18.22 1.02
CA GLY A 691 0.59 -17.82 0.90
C GLY A 691 0.33 -16.90 -0.29
N THR A 692 -0.78 -16.17 -0.21
CA THR A 692 -1.16 -15.18 -1.21
C THR A 692 -1.70 -13.91 -0.55
N PHE A 693 -1.49 -12.75 -1.20
CA PHE A 693 -2.16 -11.49 -0.89
C PHE A 693 -2.98 -11.04 -2.10
N THR A 694 -4.17 -10.52 -1.86
CA THR A 694 -4.98 -9.85 -2.89
C THR A 694 -4.92 -8.33 -2.69
N ASN A 695 -4.33 -7.62 -3.65
CA ASN A 695 -4.13 -6.18 -3.59
C ASN A 695 -5.40 -5.36 -3.97
N ALA A 696 -5.30 -4.02 -3.97
CA ALA A 696 -6.42 -3.12 -4.20
C ALA A 696 -7.02 -3.22 -5.63
N GLU A 697 -6.26 -3.72 -6.61
CA GLU A 697 -6.73 -4.00 -7.97
C GLU A 697 -7.22 -5.44 -8.18
N ARG A 698 -7.59 -6.16 -7.11
CA ARG A 698 -8.05 -7.57 -7.15
C ARG A 698 -6.97 -8.57 -7.60
N ARG A 699 -5.71 -8.19 -7.58
CA ARG A 699 -4.59 -9.01 -8.03
C ARG A 699 -4.10 -9.90 -6.90
N ILE A 700 -4.16 -11.22 -7.11
CA ILE A 700 -3.65 -12.25 -6.22
C ILE A 700 -2.17 -12.44 -6.51
N ASN A 701 -1.33 -12.13 -5.54
CA ASN A 701 0.12 -12.20 -5.62
C ASN A 701 0.66 -13.27 -4.66
N ARG A 702 1.69 -14.01 -5.09
CA ARG A 702 2.35 -15.01 -4.24
C ARG A 702 3.20 -14.37 -3.16
N VAL A 703 3.00 -14.80 -1.92
CA VAL A 703 3.93 -14.65 -0.80
C VAL A 703 4.75 -15.93 -0.72
N ARG A 704 6.07 -15.86 -0.77
CA ARG A 704 6.95 -17.04 -0.69
C ARG A 704 7.83 -16.92 0.53
N LYS A 705 7.97 -18.03 1.24
CA LYS A 705 8.83 -18.14 2.41
C LYS A 705 10.28 -17.86 2.04
N VAL A 706 10.87 -16.88 2.70
CA VAL A 706 12.25 -16.43 2.53
C VAL A 706 13.15 -17.00 3.63
N MET A 707 12.62 -17.11 4.85
CA MET A 707 13.33 -17.60 6.03
C MET A 707 12.42 -18.48 6.89
N PRO A 708 12.97 -19.37 7.73
CA PRO A 708 12.17 -20.14 8.68
C PRO A 708 11.42 -19.25 9.67
N PRO A 709 10.21 -19.64 10.14
CA PRO A 709 9.49 -18.94 11.19
C PRO A 709 10.30 -18.87 12.48
N LEU A 710 10.49 -17.67 13.04
CA LEU A 710 11.23 -17.48 14.30
C LEU A 710 10.55 -18.14 15.50
N GLY A 711 9.22 -18.21 15.50
CA GLY A 711 8.40 -18.90 16.49
C GLY A 711 8.27 -20.41 16.26
N GLY A 712 8.87 -20.94 15.19
CA GLY A 712 8.82 -22.36 14.81
C GLY A 712 7.62 -22.78 13.97
N LEU A 713 6.50 -22.05 14.03
CA LEU A 713 5.28 -22.27 13.25
C LEU A 713 4.92 -21.01 12.45
N ALA A 714 4.40 -21.19 11.24
CA ALA A 714 3.76 -20.11 10.48
C ALA A 714 2.32 -19.90 10.99
N ASP A 715 1.73 -18.75 10.71
CA ASP A 715 0.41 -18.36 11.24
C ASP A 715 -0.70 -19.37 10.88
N TRP A 716 -0.66 -19.93 9.67
CA TRP A 716 -1.62 -20.95 9.24
C TRP A 716 -1.46 -22.25 10.03
N GLU A 717 -0.22 -22.67 10.37
CA GLU A 717 0.08 -23.85 11.20
C GLU A 717 -0.42 -23.65 12.63
N VAL A 718 -0.27 -22.45 13.19
CA VAL A 718 -0.79 -22.10 14.53
C VAL A 718 -2.31 -22.24 14.58
N THR A 719 -3.01 -21.72 13.55
CA THR A 719 -4.48 -21.82 13.46
C THR A 719 -4.94 -23.27 13.39
N ILE A 720 -4.25 -24.12 12.61
CA ILE A 720 -4.53 -25.57 12.53
C ILE A 720 -4.32 -26.25 13.88
N ALA A 721 -3.18 -25.98 14.54
CA ALA A 721 -2.87 -26.57 15.85
C ALA A 721 -3.89 -26.14 16.93
N PHE A 722 -4.38 -24.90 16.88
CA PHE A 722 -5.43 -24.45 17.79
C PHE A 722 -6.78 -25.12 17.51
N ALA A 723 -7.13 -25.30 16.22
CA ALA A 723 -8.33 -26.03 15.82
C ALA A 723 -8.28 -27.50 16.28
N GLU A 724 -7.13 -28.17 16.15
CA GLU A 724 -6.92 -29.54 16.64
C GLU A 724 -7.13 -29.64 18.16
N ALA A 725 -6.54 -28.72 18.94
CA ALA A 725 -6.71 -28.66 20.39
C ALA A 725 -8.19 -28.44 20.81
N LEU A 726 -8.95 -27.72 19.99
CA LEU A 726 -10.39 -27.54 20.15
C LEU A 726 -11.21 -28.77 19.76
N GLY A 727 -10.62 -29.75 19.06
CA GLY A 727 -11.29 -30.97 18.59
C GLY A 727 -11.92 -30.85 17.22
N PHE A 728 -11.52 -29.83 16.43
CA PHE A 728 -11.86 -29.66 15.03
C PHE A 728 -10.59 -29.71 14.16
N PRO A 729 -10.06 -30.91 13.86
CA PRO A 729 -8.83 -31.05 13.10
C PRO A 729 -8.98 -30.55 11.66
N MET A 730 -7.98 -29.85 11.18
CA MET A 730 -7.82 -29.42 9.80
C MET A 730 -6.56 -30.05 9.22
N ASP A 731 -6.69 -30.85 8.15
CA ASP A 731 -5.55 -31.60 7.59
C ASP A 731 -5.02 -30.93 6.32
N TYR A 732 -4.13 -29.97 6.48
CA TYR A 732 -3.39 -29.34 5.40
C TYR A 732 -1.89 -29.47 5.65
N LYS A 733 -1.13 -29.74 4.59
CA LYS A 733 0.34 -29.86 4.63
C LYS A 733 1.04 -28.64 4.06
N HIS A 734 0.33 -27.86 3.24
CA HIS A 734 0.86 -26.67 2.60
C HIS A 734 -0.26 -25.67 2.31
N PRO A 735 -0.02 -24.34 2.32
CA PRO A 735 -1.03 -23.34 2.04
C PRO A 735 -1.70 -23.45 0.65
N SER A 736 -1.04 -24.10 -0.32
CA SER A 736 -1.65 -24.38 -1.63
C SER A 736 -2.92 -25.26 -1.52
N GLU A 737 -2.95 -26.20 -0.58
CA GLU A 737 -4.12 -27.08 -0.35
C GLU A 737 -5.30 -26.28 0.23
N ILE A 738 -5.00 -25.23 1.01
CA ILE A 738 -6.01 -24.28 1.50
C ILE A 738 -6.56 -23.44 0.33
N MET A 739 -5.68 -22.96 -0.57
CA MET A 739 -6.12 -22.25 -1.78
C MET A 739 -6.93 -23.15 -2.71
N ASP A 740 -6.60 -24.43 -2.83
CA ASP A 740 -7.39 -25.41 -3.61
C ASP A 740 -8.80 -25.59 -3.01
N GLU A 741 -8.94 -25.57 -1.68
CA GLU A 741 -10.26 -25.55 -1.02
C GLU A 741 -11.01 -24.23 -1.31
N VAL A 742 -10.33 -23.09 -1.19
CA VAL A 742 -10.90 -21.78 -1.54
C VAL A 742 -11.41 -21.79 -2.99
N ALA A 743 -10.62 -22.30 -3.94
CA ALA A 743 -11.00 -22.37 -5.35
C ALA A 743 -12.24 -23.25 -5.59
N ARG A 744 -12.38 -24.36 -4.86
CA ARG A 744 -13.57 -25.23 -4.96
C ARG A 744 -14.83 -24.58 -4.38
N LEU A 745 -14.67 -23.83 -3.30
CA LEU A 745 -15.78 -23.21 -2.58
C LEU A 745 -16.15 -21.81 -3.07
N THR A 746 -15.29 -21.13 -3.86
CA THR A 746 -15.44 -19.72 -4.21
C THR A 746 -15.42 -19.54 -5.73
N PRO A 747 -16.57 -19.31 -6.38
CA PRO A 747 -16.67 -19.24 -7.85
C PRO A 747 -15.75 -18.21 -8.51
N SER A 748 -15.48 -17.07 -7.85
CA SER A 748 -14.57 -16.04 -8.36
C SER A 748 -13.09 -16.46 -8.31
N PHE A 749 -12.76 -17.51 -7.55
CA PHE A 749 -11.42 -18.08 -7.41
C PHE A 749 -11.28 -19.47 -8.04
N ALA A 750 -12.30 -19.98 -8.72
CA ALA A 750 -12.35 -21.36 -9.21
C ALA A 750 -11.19 -21.77 -10.15
N GLY A 751 -10.57 -20.80 -10.80
CA GLY A 751 -9.41 -21.02 -11.66
C GLY A 751 -8.06 -20.66 -11.01
N VAL A 752 -8.00 -20.35 -9.72
CA VAL A 752 -6.78 -19.94 -9.02
C VAL A 752 -6.07 -21.16 -8.43
N SER A 753 -4.79 -21.30 -8.70
CA SER A 753 -3.90 -22.28 -8.05
C SER A 753 -2.50 -21.69 -7.92
N TYR A 754 -1.68 -22.23 -7.01
CA TYR A 754 -0.29 -21.80 -6.87
C TYR A 754 0.52 -22.02 -8.15
N GLU A 755 0.33 -23.15 -8.81
CA GLU A 755 0.99 -23.44 -10.09
C GLU A 755 0.68 -22.37 -11.14
N LYS A 756 -0.59 -21.99 -11.25
CA LYS A 756 -1.01 -20.95 -12.20
C LYS A 756 -0.52 -19.56 -11.83
N LEU A 757 -0.51 -19.22 -10.53
CA LEU A 757 0.09 -17.98 -10.04
C LEU A 757 1.59 -17.93 -10.31
N ASP A 758 2.30 -19.03 -10.18
CA ASP A 758 3.73 -19.11 -10.47
C ASP A 758 4.01 -18.98 -11.98
N LEU A 759 3.15 -19.55 -12.83
CA LEU A 759 3.24 -19.43 -14.29
C LEU A 759 2.94 -18.02 -14.80
N LEU A 760 1.87 -17.39 -14.31
CA LEU A 760 1.40 -16.07 -14.78
C LEU A 760 2.01 -14.89 -14.01
N GLY A 761 2.69 -15.16 -12.88
CA GLY A 761 3.23 -14.17 -11.96
C GLY A 761 2.19 -13.61 -10.98
N SER A 762 0.94 -13.47 -11.40
CA SER A 762 -0.21 -13.04 -10.59
C SER A 762 -1.51 -13.15 -11.39
N ILE A 763 -2.66 -13.18 -10.70
CA ILE A 763 -3.99 -13.30 -11.33
C ILE A 763 -4.94 -12.29 -10.70
N GLN A 764 -5.73 -11.59 -11.52
CA GLN A 764 -6.83 -10.76 -11.02
C GLN A 764 -8.15 -11.55 -11.06
N TRP A 765 -8.80 -11.67 -9.90
CA TRP A 765 -10.10 -12.32 -9.86
C TRP A 765 -11.22 -11.42 -10.47
N PRO A 766 -12.33 -11.94 -10.99
CA PRO A 766 -12.67 -13.37 -11.16
C PRO A 766 -11.71 -14.12 -12.09
N CYS A 767 -11.31 -15.33 -11.64
CA CYS A 767 -10.57 -16.27 -12.45
C CYS A 767 -11.32 -17.62 -12.43
N ASN A 768 -11.88 -18.02 -13.56
CA ASN A 768 -12.72 -19.20 -13.72
C ASN A 768 -12.68 -19.68 -15.19
N GLU A 769 -13.57 -20.61 -15.57
CA GLU A 769 -13.63 -21.11 -16.95
C GLU A 769 -13.88 -20.01 -17.98
N ALA A 770 -14.70 -19.00 -17.67
CA ALA A 770 -14.99 -17.88 -18.56
C ALA A 770 -13.84 -16.88 -18.68
N ALA A 771 -12.99 -16.78 -17.66
CA ALA A 771 -11.83 -15.89 -17.60
C ALA A 771 -10.60 -16.64 -17.04
N PRO A 772 -10.02 -17.57 -17.81
CA PRO A 772 -8.96 -18.43 -17.30
C PRO A 772 -7.64 -17.71 -17.01
N ALA A 773 -7.39 -16.56 -17.60
CA ALA A 773 -6.22 -15.68 -17.32
C ALA A 773 -6.52 -14.62 -16.25
N GLY A 774 -7.74 -14.62 -15.70
CA GLY A 774 -8.23 -13.58 -14.79
C GLY A 774 -8.94 -12.42 -15.50
N THR A 775 -9.41 -11.45 -14.70
CA THR A 775 -10.24 -10.33 -15.17
C THR A 775 -9.63 -8.99 -14.74
N PRO A 776 -8.72 -8.38 -15.51
CA PRO A 776 -8.14 -7.08 -15.18
C PRO A 776 -9.19 -5.97 -15.07
N MET A 777 -10.15 -5.97 -15.96
CA MET A 777 -11.21 -4.98 -16.09
C MET A 777 -12.58 -5.59 -15.80
N MET A 778 -13.30 -5.00 -14.85
CA MET A 778 -14.66 -5.44 -14.51
C MET A 778 -15.73 -4.71 -15.34
N HIS A 779 -16.89 -5.33 -15.47
CA HIS A 779 -18.09 -4.70 -16.05
C HIS A 779 -17.94 -4.25 -17.51
N VAL A 780 -17.16 -4.98 -18.32
CA VAL A 780 -16.94 -4.61 -19.75
C VAL A 780 -18.27 -4.62 -20.54
N ASP A 781 -18.97 -5.75 -20.54
CA ASP A 781 -20.22 -5.91 -21.30
C ASP A 781 -21.47 -5.65 -20.45
N ARG A 782 -21.44 -6.03 -19.18
CA ARG A 782 -22.56 -5.89 -18.23
C ARG A 782 -22.05 -5.79 -16.80
N PHE A 783 -22.85 -5.22 -15.92
CA PHE A 783 -22.57 -5.26 -14.49
C PHE A 783 -22.74 -6.68 -13.95
N VAL A 784 -22.01 -7.00 -12.88
CA VAL A 784 -22.11 -8.32 -12.23
C VAL A 784 -23.54 -8.62 -11.79
N ARG A 785 -24.28 -7.60 -11.33
CA ARG A 785 -25.70 -7.71 -11.00
C ARG A 785 -26.67 -7.70 -12.21
N GLY A 786 -26.16 -7.59 -13.44
CA GLY A 786 -26.94 -7.44 -14.67
C GLY A 786 -27.05 -5.99 -15.11
N LYS A 787 -27.96 -5.22 -14.56
CA LYS A 787 -28.12 -3.76 -14.75
C LYS A 787 -27.53 -2.99 -13.59
N GLY A 788 -26.88 -1.86 -13.87
CA GLY A 788 -26.40 -0.94 -12.84
C GLY A 788 -27.57 -0.29 -12.09
N LYS A 789 -27.44 -0.13 -10.78
CA LYS A 789 -28.49 0.41 -9.93
C LYS A 789 -28.11 1.79 -9.43
N PHE A 790 -28.95 2.79 -9.75
CA PHE A 790 -28.84 4.12 -9.14
C PHE A 790 -29.49 4.13 -7.74
N MET A 791 -28.83 4.78 -6.80
CA MET A 791 -29.28 4.88 -5.42
C MET A 791 -29.53 6.34 -5.03
N ILE A 792 -30.58 6.56 -4.26
CA ILE A 792 -30.81 7.88 -3.63
C ILE A 792 -29.75 8.11 -2.55
N THR A 793 -29.07 9.23 -2.65
CA THR A 793 -27.93 9.61 -1.79
C THR A 793 -28.28 10.84 -0.95
N GLU A 794 -29.24 10.71 -0.05
CA GLU A 794 -29.65 11.79 0.85
C GLU A 794 -28.49 12.16 1.77
N PHE A 795 -28.18 13.45 1.87
CA PHE A 795 -27.17 13.95 2.82
C PHE A 795 -27.78 14.04 4.22
N ILE A 796 -27.16 13.36 5.17
CA ILE A 796 -27.47 13.42 6.59
C ILE A 796 -26.25 13.97 7.31
N PRO A 797 -26.38 15.12 8.03
CA PRO A 797 -25.25 15.69 8.77
C PRO A 797 -24.75 14.69 9.84
N THR A 798 -23.43 14.68 10.04
CA THR A 798 -22.82 13.91 11.14
C THR A 798 -23.31 14.40 12.52
N GLU A 799 -23.26 13.52 13.53
CA GLU A 799 -23.50 13.90 14.93
C GLU A 799 -22.31 14.65 15.56
N GLU A 800 -21.11 14.53 14.98
CA GLU A 800 -19.89 15.27 15.35
C GLU A 800 -19.95 16.73 14.86
N ARG A 801 -20.78 17.52 15.50
CA ARG A 801 -20.99 18.94 15.16
C ARG A 801 -20.09 19.86 15.99
N THR A 802 -19.53 20.84 15.34
CA THR A 802 -18.81 21.93 16.01
C THR A 802 -19.75 22.81 16.83
N GLY A 803 -19.19 23.44 17.87
CA GLY A 803 -19.90 24.35 18.74
C GLY A 803 -18.92 25.12 19.63
N PRO A 804 -19.41 25.98 20.54
CA PRO A 804 -18.52 26.81 21.38
C PRO A 804 -17.51 26.02 22.22
N LEU A 805 -17.83 24.78 22.62
CA LEU A 805 -16.95 23.93 23.41
C LEU A 805 -15.90 23.21 22.52
N PHE A 806 -16.30 22.79 21.32
CA PHE A 806 -15.48 22.07 20.37
C PHE A 806 -15.58 22.75 19.00
N PRO A 807 -14.83 23.83 18.76
CA PRO A 807 -15.02 24.71 17.60
C PRO A 807 -14.30 24.25 16.32
N LEU A 808 -13.42 23.25 16.41
CA LEU A 808 -12.65 22.70 15.29
C LEU A 808 -13.10 21.30 14.96
N ILE A 809 -12.84 20.87 13.72
CA ILE A 809 -12.98 19.48 13.29
C ILE A 809 -11.61 18.84 13.15
N LEU A 810 -11.41 17.72 13.83
CA LEU A 810 -10.25 16.85 13.60
C LEU A 810 -10.56 15.88 12.46
N THR A 811 -9.63 15.77 11.52
CA THR A 811 -9.53 14.65 10.59
C THR A 811 -8.20 13.92 10.78
N THR A 812 -8.17 12.61 10.50
CA THR A 812 -7.00 11.78 10.72
C THR A 812 -6.47 11.18 9.43
N GLY A 813 -5.19 10.81 9.38
CA GLY A 813 -4.61 10.17 8.21
C GLY A 813 -3.25 9.55 8.43
N ARG A 814 -2.54 9.26 7.33
CA ARG A 814 -1.25 8.58 7.29
C ARG A 814 -0.17 9.48 6.73
N ILE A 815 1.09 9.11 7.01
CA ILE A 815 2.30 9.71 6.44
C ILE A 815 3.14 8.65 5.74
N LEU A 816 4.01 9.07 4.83
CA LEU A 816 4.79 8.15 3.99
C LEU A 816 5.69 7.20 4.80
N SER A 817 6.36 7.69 5.84
CA SER A 817 7.35 6.92 6.61
C SER A 817 6.73 5.88 7.55
N GLN A 818 5.49 6.07 7.99
CA GLN A 818 4.80 5.17 8.90
C GLN A 818 3.68 4.38 8.23
N TYR A 819 3.19 3.31 8.88
CA TYR A 819 2.11 2.50 8.34
C TYR A 819 1.19 1.96 9.44
N ASN A 820 -0.14 2.11 9.26
CA ASN A 820 -1.18 1.77 10.24
C ASN A 820 -0.81 2.28 11.64
N VAL A 821 -1.01 1.46 12.68
CA VAL A 821 -0.63 1.77 14.08
C VAL A 821 0.89 1.83 14.34
N GLY A 822 1.70 1.73 13.30
CA GLY A 822 3.17 1.90 13.38
C GLY A 822 3.94 0.73 14.00
N ALA A 823 3.29 -0.37 14.37
CA ALA A 823 3.93 -1.50 15.06
C ALA A 823 5.17 -2.04 14.34
N GLN A 824 5.13 -2.10 13.01
CA GLN A 824 6.25 -2.55 12.17
C GLN A 824 7.23 -1.41 11.87
N THR A 825 6.73 -0.27 11.36
CA THR A 825 7.59 0.83 10.88
C THR A 825 8.33 1.56 12.00
N ARG A 826 7.77 1.67 13.20
CA ARG A 826 8.48 2.19 14.38
C ARG A 826 9.70 1.36 14.79
N ARG A 827 9.75 0.07 14.41
CA ARG A 827 10.87 -0.86 14.62
C ARG A 827 11.85 -0.90 13.46
N THR A 828 11.86 0.15 12.66
CA THR A 828 12.78 0.37 11.55
C THR A 828 13.30 1.80 11.58
N ALA A 829 14.30 2.12 10.78
CA ALA A 829 14.84 3.46 10.70
C ALA A 829 13.85 4.51 10.13
N ASN A 830 12.67 4.09 9.66
CA ASN A 830 11.58 5.00 9.28
C ASN A 830 11.13 5.91 10.45
N SER A 831 11.33 5.48 11.70
CA SER A 831 11.04 6.28 12.90
C SER A 831 11.88 7.55 13.00
N LEU A 832 13.01 7.67 12.27
CA LEU A 832 13.86 8.85 12.27
C LEU A 832 13.21 10.05 11.58
N TRP A 833 12.32 9.85 10.62
CA TRP A 833 11.60 10.96 9.97
C TRP A 833 10.44 11.50 10.82
N HIS A 834 9.77 10.61 11.57
CA HIS A 834 8.62 10.98 12.41
C HIS A 834 8.64 10.14 13.67
N ALA A 835 9.19 10.71 14.74
CA ALA A 835 9.35 10.06 16.04
C ALA A 835 8.07 10.13 16.92
N GLU A 836 7.10 10.97 16.54
CA GLU A 836 5.82 11.17 17.22
C GLU A 836 4.73 11.61 16.23
N ASP A 837 3.47 11.46 16.62
CA ASP A 837 2.35 12.09 15.90
C ASP A 837 2.25 13.55 16.35
N VAL A 838 1.94 14.45 15.40
CA VAL A 838 1.80 15.89 15.62
C VAL A 838 0.41 16.37 15.24
N LEU A 839 -0.02 17.52 15.77
CA LEU A 839 -1.23 18.22 15.35
C LEU A 839 -0.89 19.26 14.28
N GLU A 840 -1.28 19.03 13.03
CA GLU A 840 -1.24 20.09 12.01
C GLU A 840 -2.41 21.05 12.23
N ILE A 841 -2.10 22.32 12.36
CA ILE A 841 -3.08 23.40 12.59
C ILE A 841 -2.79 24.57 11.66
N HIS A 842 -3.86 25.15 11.08
CA HIS A 842 -3.73 26.32 10.22
C HIS A 842 -3.21 27.56 10.99
N PRO A 843 -2.34 28.41 10.38
CA PRO A 843 -1.79 29.60 11.05
C PRO A 843 -2.85 30.49 11.72
N PHE A 844 -3.98 30.72 11.07
CA PHE A 844 -5.10 31.50 11.60
C PHE A 844 -5.65 30.92 12.92
N ASP A 845 -5.84 29.60 12.99
CA ASP A 845 -6.35 28.94 14.18
C ASP A 845 -5.32 28.89 15.31
N ALA A 846 -4.04 28.77 14.96
CA ALA A 846 -2.93 28.79 15.90
C ALA A 846 -2.77 30.17 16.55
N GLU A 847 -2.77 31.25 15.73
CA GLU A 847 -2.66 32.62 16.20
C GLU A 847 -3.80 32.99 17.17
N ASN A 848 -5.04 32.64 16.83
CA ASN A 848 -6.22 32.90 17.66
C ASN A 848 -6.17 32.19 19.03
N ARG A 849 -5.28 31.20 19.20
CA ARG A 849 -5.10 30.38 20.42
C ARG A 849 -3.76 30.66 21.10
N GLY A 850 -2.93 31.56 20.55
CA GLY A 850 -1.58 31.83 21.04
C GLY A 850 -0.63 30.63 20.94
N ILE A 851 -0.85 29.72 19.95
CA ILE A 851 -0.03 28.55 19.71
C ILE A 851 1.06 28.90 18.70
N VAL A 852 2.28 28.49 19.00
CA VAL A 852 3.45 28.55 18.10
C VAL A 852 3.90 27.17 17.73
N ASP A 853 4.67 27.04 16.65
CA ASP A 853 5.17 25.77 16.15
C ASP A 853 5.99 25.05 17.23
N GLY A 854 5.74 23.74 17.43
CA GLY A 854 6.38 22.92 18.48
C GLY A 854 5.76 23.01 19.86
N ASP A 855 4.79 23.89 20.12
CA ASP A 855 4.09 23.94 21.40
C ASP A 855 3.37 22.61 21.71
N LEU A 856 3.37 22.23 23.00
CA LEU A 856 2.51 21.13 23.43
C LEU A 856 1.08 21.64 23.58
N VAL A 857 0.13 20.96 22.95
CA VAL A 857 -1.29 21.31 22.96
C VAL A 857 -2.14 20.15 23.44
N ALA A 858 -3.17 20.44 24.21
CA ALA A 858 -4.23 19.51 24.54
C ALA A 858 -5.24 19.52 23.38
N LEU A 859 -5.57 18.35 22.88
CA LEU A 859 -6.64 18.10 21.92
C LEU A 859 -7.74 17.35 22.64
N GLU A 860 -8.88 18.02 22.81
CA GLU A 860 -10.01 17.57 23.63
C GLU A 860 -11.24 17.29 22.75
N SER A 861 -11.94 16.20 22.99
CA SER A 861 -13.22 15.84 22.37
C SER A 861 -14.26 15.48 23.43
N ARG A 862 -15.41 14.97 22.97
CA ARG A 862 -16.46 14.42 23.87
C ARG A 862 -16.02 13.11 24.55
N SER A 863 -15.13 12.34 23.89
CA SER A 863 -14.66 11.02 24.37
C SER A 863 -13.49 11.12 25.32
N GLY A 864 -12.64 12.16 25.20
CA GLY A 864 -11.43 12.28 26.01
C GLY A 864 -10.51 13.39 25.57
N ASP A 865 -9.28 13.34 26.08
CA ASP A 865 -8.22 14.29 25.75
C ASP A 865 -6.87 13.61 25.59
N ILE A 866 -6.05 14.19 24.70
CA ILE A 866 -4.65 13.83 24.49
C ILE A 866 -3.79 15.09 24.37
N ALA A 867 -2.49 14.96 24.60
CA ALA A 867 -1.53 16.04 24.39
C ALA A 867 -0.52 15.64 23.31
N LEU A 868 -0.29 16.56 22.35
CA LEU A 868 0.66 16.34 21.24
C LEU A 868 1.28 17.68 20.82
N ARG A 869 2.37 17.66 20.05
CA ARG A 869 3.01 18.90 19.56
C ARG A 869 2.24 19.47 18.39
N ALA A 870 2.08 20.78 18.40
CA ALA A 870 1.50 21.52 17.28
C ALA A 870 2.54 21.71 16.18
N GLN A 871 2.11 21.51 14.94
CA GLN A 871 2.81 21.88 13.71
C GLN A 871 1.97 22.86 12.94
N ILE A 872 2.45 24.09 12.74
CA ILE A 872 1.74 25.09 11.98
C ILE A 872 1.89 24.77 10.49
N SER A 873 0.77 24.64 9.77
CA SER A 873 0.77 24.18 8.38
C SER A 873 -0.34 24.81 7.56
N GLU A 874 0.03 25.41 6.42
CA GLU A 874 -0.92 25.92 5.41
C GLU A 874 -1.56 24.79 4.57
N ARG A 875 -1.21 23.53 4.84
CA ARG A 875 -1.86 22.35 4.23
C ARG A 875 -3.28 22.15 4.76
N MET A 876 -3.57 22.67 5.94
CA MET A 876 -4.90 22.66 6.54
C MET A 876 -5.67 23.92 6.17
N GLN A 877 -6.99 23.84 6.17
CA GLN A 877 -7.89 25.00 6.08
C GLN A 877 -8.29 25.48 7.48
N PRO A 878 -8.66 26.76 7.65
CA PRO A 878 -9.19 27.26 8.93
C PRO A 878 -10.39 26.43 9.42
N GLY A 879 -10.44 26.13 10.71
CA GLY A 879 -11.48 25.33 11.34
C GLY A 879 -11.25 23.81 11.29
N VAL A 880 -10.21 23.33 10.58
CA VAL A 880 -9.87 21.92 10.47
C VAL A 880 -8.46 21.66 10.96
N VAL A 881 -8.28 20.63 11.80
CA VAL A 881 -6.98 20.16 12.28
C VAL A 881 -6.75 18.71 11.88
N TYR A 882 -5.48 18.30 11.81
CA TYR A 882 -5.11 16.96 11.35
C TYR A 882 -4.09 16.32 12.28
N THR A 883 -4.24 15.04 12.53
CA THR A 883 -3.21 14.23 13.21
C THR A 883 -3.10 12.84 12.60
N THR A 884 -2.04 12.13 13.00
CA THR A 884 -1.83 10.72 12.66
C THR A 884 -2.07 9.83 13.89
N PHE A 885 -2.04 8.51 13.70
CA PHE A 885 -2.34 7.50 14.73
C PHE A 885 -1.25 6.41 14.82
N HIS A 886 -0.03 6.76 14.41
CA HIS A 886 1.05 5.77 14.27
C HIS A 886 1.77 5.44 15.58
N HIS A 887 1.61 6.26 16.62
CA HIS A 887 2.26 6.07 17.91
C HIS A 887 1.24 5.79 19.01
N ALA A 888 1.34 4.62 19.65
CA ALA A 888 0.43 4.20 20.72
C ALA A 888 0.38 5.22 21.88
N LYS A 889 1.54 5.81 22.23
CA LYS A 889 1.64 6.83 23.28
C LYS A 889 0.86 8.11 23.01
N THR A 890 0.55 8.42 21.75
CA THR A 890 -0.27 9.59 21.37
C THR A 890 -1.73 9.35 21.73
N GLY A 891 -2.23 8.13 21.48
CA GLY A 891 -3.58 7.75 21.82
C GLY A 891 -4.64 8.46 20.97
N ALA A 892 -4.41 8.62 19.65
CA ALA A 892 -5.32 9.35 18.77
C ALA A 892 -6.79 8.85 18.84
N ASN A 893 -6.99 7.56 19.08
CA ASN A 893 -8.33 6.98 19.20
C ASN A 893 -8.96 7.12 20.59
N VAL A 894 -8.27 7.71 21.57
CA VAL A 894 -8.86 8.12 22.86
C VAL A 894 -9.90 9.22 22.67
N ILE A 895 -9.72 10.05 21.64
CA ILE A 895 -10.59 11.20 21.34
C ILE A 895 -11.59 10.93 20.23
N THR A 896 -11.49 9.84 19.49
CA THR A 896 -12.51 9.45 18.49
C THR A 896 -13.75 8.87 19.17
N THR A 897 -14.88 8.93 18.49
CA THR A 897 -16.17 8.49 19.01
C THR A 897 -16.63 7.18 18.36
N ASP A 898 -17.69 6.59 18.89
CA ASP A 898 -18.33 5.35 18.42
C ASP A 898 -19.26 5.55 17.21
N TYR A 899 -19.43 6.79 16.73
CA TYR A 899 -20.22 7.04 15.52
C TYR A 899 -19.65 6.29 14.32
N SER A 900 -20.53 5.73 13.52
CA SER A 900 -20.15 4.83 12.43
C SER A 900 -21.11 4.88 11.25
N ASP A 901 -20.65 4.33 10.12
CA ASP A 901 -21.47 4.17 8.92
C ASP A 901 -22.73 3.35 9.17
N TRP A 902 -23.85 3.88 8.75
CA TRP A 902 -25.21 3.35 9.02
C TRP A 902 -25.41 1.90 8.50
N ALA A 903 -24.72 1.49 7.43
CA ALA A 903 -24.89 0.16 6.85
C ALA A 903 -23.89 -0.86 7.41
N THR A 904 -22.66 -0.43 7.67
CA THR A 904 -21.54 -1.33 7.88
C THR A 904 -20.90 -1.24 9.27
N ASN A 905 -21.23 -0.25 10.08
CA ASN A 905 -20.53 0.07 11.34
C ASN A 905 -19.03 0.39 11.13
N CYS A 906 -18.64 0.92 9.96
CA CYS A 906 -17.31 1.49 9.79
C CYS A 906 -17.20 2.78 10.59
N PRO A 907 -16.23 2.95 11.50
CA PRO A 907 -16.14 4.11 12.37
C PRO A 907 -15.90 5.43 11.62
N GLU A 908 -16.39 6.54 12.17
CA GLU A 908 -16.25 7.88 11.61
C GLU A 908 -14.94 8.56 12.05
N TYR A 909 -13.77 7.98 11.73
CA TYR A 909 -12.47 8.54 12.12
C TYR A 909 -12.11 9.90 11.51
N LYS A 910 -12.84 10.33 10.46
CA LYS A 910 -12.50 11.54 9.71
C LYS A 910 -13.22 12.78 10.21
N VAL A 911 -14.14 12.62 11.17
CA VAL A 911 -14.90 13.74 11.73
C VAL A 911 -14.97 13.59 13.24
N THR A 912 -14.28 14.44 13.98
CA THR A 912 -14.40 14.55 15.44
C THR A 912 -14.36 16.02 15.80
N ALA A 913 -15.39 16.51 16.48
CA ALA A 913 -15.41 17.89 16.97
C ALA A 913 -14.47 18.04 18.17
N VAL A 914 -13.53 18.97 18.08
CA VAL A 914 -12.44 19.10 19.06
C VAL A 914 -12.20 20.54 19.52
N GLN A 915 -11.58 20.70 20.68
CA GLN A 915 -10.95 21.90 21.18
C GLN A 915 -9.44 21.71 21.21
N VAL A 916 -8.71 22.77 20.86
CA VAL A 916 -7.24 22.81 20.94
C VAL A 916 -6.83 23.93 21.89
N ARG A 917 -6.04 23.59 22.90
CA ARG A 917 -5.51 24.54 23.89
C ARG A 917 -4.06 24.25 24.21
N LYS A 918 -3.28 25.31 24.47
CA LYS A 918 -1.92 25.15 24.96
C LYS A 918 -1.87 24.46 26.33
N THR A 919 -0.97 23.50 26.50
CA THR A 919 -0.76 22.76 27.74
C THR A 919 0.73 22.60 28.02
N ASN A 920 1.07 22.22 29.25
CA ASN A 920 2.44 21.92 29.66
C ASN A 920 2.61 20.50 30.23
N ARG A 921 1.57 19.67 30.16
CA ARG A 921 1.56 18.30 30.68
C ARG A 921 0.80 17.35 29.72
N PRO A 922 1.13 16.04 29.73
CA PRO A 922 0.34 15.04 29.07
C PRO A 922 -1.07 14.94 29.67
N SER A 923 -2.00 14.29 28.98
CA SER A 923 -3.32 13.94 29.51
C SER A 923 -3.19 12.87 30.62
N ASP A 924 -4.26 12.71 31.41
CA ASP A 924 -4.29 11.68 32.46
C ASP A 924 -4.23 10.25 31.86
N TRP A 925 -4.80 10.04 30.64
CA TRP A 925 -4.67 8.79 29.90
C TRP A 925 -3.20 8.53 29.51
N GLN A 926 -2.53 9.51 28.95
CA GLN A 926 -1.13 9.39 28.56
C GLN A 926 -0.19 9.19 29.76
N ALA A 927 -0.46 9.85 30.89
CA ALA A 927 0.31 9.67 32.12
C ALA A 927 0.24 8.20 32.61
N ARG A 928 -0.96 7.60 32.62
CA ARG A 928 -1.15 6.17 32.95
C ARG A 928 -0.45 5.27 31.95
N PHE A 929 -0.56 5.56 30.64
CA PHE A 929 0.11 4.80 29.58
C PHE A 929 1.63 4.76 29.79
N TYR A 930 2.25 5.88 30.19
CA TYR A 930 3.68 5.93 30.47
C TYR A 930 4.07 5.13 31.72
N GLU A 931 3.25 5.14 32.78
CA GLU A 931 3.50 4.34 33.98
C GLU A 931 3.46 2.84 33.67
N GLU A 932 2.46 2.39 32.89
CA GLU A 932 2.30 1.01 32.45
C GLU A 932 3.45 0.56 31.54
N ASP A 933 3.90 1.39 30.60
CA ASP A 933 5.00 1.08 29.68
C ASP A 933 6.34 0.95 30.43
N VAL A 934 6.58 1.77 31.45
CA VAL A 934 7.74 1.66 32.34
C VAL A 934 7.69 0.36 33.14
N ALA A 935 6.53 0.00 33.68
CA ALA A 935 6.37 -1.24 34.46
C ALA A 935 6.62 -2.49 33.58
N LEU A 936 6.10 -2.50 32.33
CA LEU A 936 6.31 -3.59 31.36
C LEU A 936 7.78 -3.72 30.94
N LYS A 937 8.49 -2.62 30.74
CA LYS A 937 9.94 -2.63 30.41
C LYS A 937 10.79 -3.13 31.58
N GLN A 938 10.42 -2.83 32.83
CA GLN A 938 11.10 -3.34 34.01
C GLN A 938 10.93 -4.86 34.16
N ILE A 939 9.75 -5.40 33.77
CA ILE A 939 9.51 -6.85 33.74
C ILE A 939 10.35 -7.52 32.62
N GLY A 940 10.49 -6.88 31.45
CA GLY A 940 11.34 -7.35 30.35
C GLY A 940 12.83 -7.38 30.70
N THR A 941 13.34 -6.37 31.40
CA THR A 941 14.74 -6.34 31.84
C THR A 941 15.07 -7.37 32.93
N SER A 942 14.08 -7.83 33.70
CA SER A 942 14.29 -8.94 34.66
C SER A 942 14.38 -10.30 33.95
N LEU A 943 13.81 -10.45 32.74
CA LEU A 943 13.97 -11.64 31.89
C LEU A 943 15.34 -11.67 31.20
N ASP A 944 15.88 -10.52 30.76
CA ASP A 944 17.22 -10.39 30.17
C ASP A 944 18.35 -10.60 31.24
N ALA A 945 18.08 -10.31 32.51
CA ALA A 945 19.05 -10.53 33.61
C ALA A 945 19.06 -12.01 34.10
N ALA A 946 18.11 -12.83 33.67
CA ALA A 946 18.03 -14.27 34.02
C ALA A 946 18.56 -15.19 32.90
N GLN A 947 19.02 -14.64 31.77
CA GLN A 947 19.79 -15.31 30.72
C GLN A 947 21.28 -14.91 30.83
#